data_faa939b8f7db405cf9c73d097e8ea33e
#
_entry.id   faa939b8f7db405cf9c73d097e8ea33e
#
_cell.length_a   1.000
_cell.length_b   1.000
_cell.length_c   1.000
_cell.angle_alpha   90.00
_cell.angle_beta   90.00
_cell.angle_gamma   90.00
#
_symmetry.space_group_name_H-M   'P 1'
#
loop_
_entity.id
_entity.type
_entity.pdbx_description
1 polymer ?
#
loop_
_entity_poly.entity_id
_entity_poly.type
_entity_poly.pdbx_seq_one_letter_code
_entity_poly.pdbx_strand_id
1 'polypeptide(L)'
;EIKLPVTEILEELKLILKGHHEAILQAPPGAGKTTLVPLALAREPWLKHKKILMLEPRRIATRAAAQRMADLLQEPVGQTVGYRMRLDTRVSSNTKIEVITEGILTRMLQEDPSLDDVGLVIFDEFHERSLDADLALALCMKGRSLFRENDPLKIVIMSATLDSHKLEELTGATVIRSEGKQYPVDIVYGKASEPRDSINDRTVAATLQALADHPKSSILVFLPGQGEIRRVADSLMTELHHRKIDGVHLRPLYGNLSLEAQQGAIAPVPKPGERKVVLATNIAETSLTIDGVDIVIDTGLAREPVFDPTTGMTRLHTRKISQASSTQRMGRAGRLRPGRCYRLWSKSQQGQMAPHATPEILSADLTPLALQLLQWGINDPMELTWLDPPGSGPWLQAVSLLVRLGAIVTGSNGLQLTDHGAQMVGLAVHPRLAHMLICGQSIGHTKTACLIASILSDRDPFGRDTPDMNERIDILLGKSACPNQHRGWFRRTHQLAENFSAQIKQLVIATATNLPEPYQVTGYLIACAYPDRIARRRHAGGFQLANGRGASIPGNHTLKQSRWLSVAEIGGLARSKGDMIRSAAILDETLFESLLADQVTTNTIVEWDGRTNRFIAEERQQFGDLILSRNKLSKVPADAKGKALIKHVQTAGLDPLPFTPEIRQ
;
A
#
# COMPACT_ATOMS: atom_id res chain seq x y z
N GLU A 1 11.68 33.95 -20.51
CA GLU A 1 11.27 32.55 -20.73
C GLU A 1 12.31 31.61 -20.12
N ILE A 2 11.95 30.85 -19.12
CA ILE A 2 12.84 29.81 -18.57
C ILE A 2 12.82 28.65 -19.58
N LYS A 3 13.86 28.49 -20.36
CA LYS A 3 14.06 27.34 -21.26
C LYS A 3 14.34 26.11 -20.40
N LEU A 4 13.30 25.33 -20.09
CA LEU A 4 13.43 24.03 -19.44
C LEU A 4 13.78 22.96 -20.49
N PRO A 5 14.54 21.93 -20.14
CA PRO A 5 15.01 20.92 -21.09
C PRO A 5 13.89 20.24 -21.90
N VAL A 6 12.74 20.03 -21.28
CA VAL A 6 11.58 19.41 -21.95
C VAL A 6 11.03 20.26 -23.11
N THR A 7 11.30 21.58 -23.13
CA THR A 7 10.81 22.48 -24.18
C THR A 7 11.32 22.09 -25.57
N GLU A 8 12.54 21.52 -25.65
CA GLU A 8 13.19 21.12 -26.91
C GLU A 8 12.47 19.93 -27.58
N ILE A 9 11.80 19.10 -26.80
CA ILE A 9 11.15 17.87 -27.28
C ILE A 9 9.64 17.96 -27.38
N LEU A 10 9.02 19.09 -26.97
CA LEU A 10 7.57 19.26 -27.00
C LEU A 10 6.99 19.18 -28.42
N GLU A 11 7.68 19.75 -29.42
CA GLU A 11 7.21 19.71 -30.80
C GLU A 11 7.30 18.29 -31.39
N GLU A 12 8.33 17.52 -31.05
CA GLU A 12 8.44 16.11 -31.40
C GLU A 12 7.32 15.30 -30.77
N LEU A 13 7.03 15.51 -29.48
CA LEU A 13 5.93 14.84 -28.77
C LEU A 13 4.57 15.14 -29.42
N LYS A 14 4.29 16.39 -29.77
CA LYS A 14 3.07 16.79 -30.48
C LYS A 14 2.95 16.10 -31.83
N LEU A 15 4.04 16.03 -32.58
CA LEU A 15 4.06 15.40 -33.90
C LEU A 15 3.77 13.90 -33.80
N ILE A 16 4.37 13.21 -32.82
CA ILE A 16 4.14 11.79 -32.56
C ILE A 16 2.67 11.58 -32.20
N LEU A 17 2.13 12.34 -31.25
CA LEU A 17 0.74 12.19 -30.80
C LEU A 17 -0.28 12.59 -31.88
N LYS A 18 0.09 13.33 -32.92
CA LYS A 18 -0.77 13.58 -34.07
C LYS A 18 -0.98 12.33 -34.90
N GLY A 19 0.04 11.50 -35.06
CA GLY A 19 0.00 10.28 -35.89
C GLY A 19 -0.17 8.98 -35.09
N HIS A 20 0.13 8.98 -33.81
CA HIS A 20 0.11 7.81 -32.92
C HIS A 20 -0.73 8.06 -31.67
N HIS A 21 -0.98 6.99 -30.92
CA HIS A 21 -1.84 7.06 -29.72
C HIS A 21 -1.05 6.93 -28.42
N GLU A 22 0.21 6.54 -28.50
CA GLU A 22 1.12 6.41 -27.37
C GLU A 22 2.45 7.12 -27.61
N ALA A 23 3.01 7.65 -26.53
CA ALA A 23 4.38 8.14 -26.48
C ALA A 23 4.99 7.86 -25.10
N ILE A 24 6.27 7.58 -25.07
CA ILE A 24 7.06 7.45 -23.84
C ILE A 24 8.04 8.61 -23.80
N LEU A 25 7.97 9.37 -22.71
CA LEU A 25 8.86 10.50 -22.46
C LEU A 25 9.83 10.19 -21.33
N GLN A 26 11.09 10.03 -21.66
CA GLN A 26 12.15 9.83 -20.68
C GLN A 26 12.91 11.14 -20.47
N ALA A 27 12.80 11.70 -19.28
CA ALA A 27 13.48 12.95 -18.92
C ALA A 27 13.85 12.96 -17.44
N PRO A 28 15.01 13.52 -17.07
CA PRO A 28 15.44 13.58 -15.68
C PRO A 28 14.48 14.41 -14.81
N PRO A 29 14.50 14.23 -13.50
CA PRO A 29 13.73 15.06 -12.57
C PRO A 29 14.11 16.54 -12.73
N GLY A 30 13.10 17.42 -12.73
CA GLY A 30 13.32 18.86 -12.87
C GLY A 30 13.38 19.36 -14.31
N ALA A 31 13.27 18.49 -15.32
CA ALA A 31 13.22 18.89 -16.73
C ALA A 31 11.96 19.70 -17.12
N GLY A 32 10.98 19.79 -16.24
CA GLY A 32 9.70 20.48 -16.46
C GLY A 32 8.61 19.62 -17.09
N LYS A 33 8.80 18.28 -17.18
CA LYS A 33 7.84 17.36 -17.80
C LYS A 33 6.46 17.45 -17.16
N THR A 34 6.37 17.39 -15.84
CA THR A 34 5.11 17.40 -15.06
C THR A 34 4.25 18.64 -15.31
N THR A 35 4.85 19.80 -15.60
CA THR A 35 4.11 21.05 -15.75
C THR A 35 3.95 21.50 -17.20
N LEU A 36 5.00 21.40 -18.02
CA LEU A 36 4.96 21.92 -19.40
C LEU A 36 4.30 20.97 -20.38
N VAL A 37 4.44 19.65 -20.20
CA VAL A 37 3.85 18.66 -21.12
C VAL A 37 2.32 18.78 -21.17
N PRO A 38 1.58 18.71 -20.05
CA PRO A 38 0.14 18.81 -20.09
C PRO A 38 -0.34 20.17 -20.61
N LEU A 39 0.33 21.27 -20.23
CA LEU A 39 0.02 22.61 -20.73
C LEU A 39 0.21 22.77 -22.24
N ALA A 40 1.29 22.19 -22.78
CA ALA A 40 1.58 22.22 -24.21
C ALA A 40 0.56 21.39 -25.03
N LEU A 41 0.14 20.23 -24.48
CA LEU A 41 -0.80 19.33 -25.14
C LEU A 41 -2.26 19.77 -25.01
N ALA A 42 -2.60 20.59 -24.02
CA ALA A 42 -3.98 21.06 -23.80
C ALA A 42 -4.54 21.89 -24.95
N ARG A 43 -3.69 22.39 -25.85
CA ARG A 43 -4.07 23.21 -27.01
C ARG A 43 -4.12 22.44 -28.32
N GLU A 44 -3.81 21.14 -28.28
CA GLU A 44 -3.72 20.35 -29.50
C GLU A 44 -5.11 20.07 -30.12
N PRO A 45 -5.29 20.27 -31.44
CA PRO A 45 -6.59 20.12 -32.10
C PRO A 45 -7.24 18.75 -31.96
N TRP A 46 -6.44 17.69 -31.88
CA TRP A 46 -6.93 16.31 -31.73
C TRP A 46 -7.62 16.07 -30.39
N LEU A 47 -7.43 16.91 -29.39
CA LEU A 47 -8.10 16.81 -28.10
C LEU A 47 -9.62 17.07 -28.18
N LYS A 48 -10.07 17.83 -29.19
CA LYS A 48 -11.50 18.06 -29.49
C LYS A 48 -12.36 18.48 -28.28
N HIS A 49 -11.88 19.33 -27.43
CA HIS A 49 -12.50 19.76 -26.18
C HIS A 49 -12.50 18.72 -25.04
N LYS A 50 -11.93 17.54 -25.24
CA LYS A 50 -11.77 16.52 -24.20
C LYS A 50 -10.71 16.96 -23.18
N LYS A 51 -10.77 16.32 -22.02
CA LYS A 51 -9.85 16.59 -20.91
C LYS A 51 -8.54 15.84 -21.03
N ILE A 52 -7.54 16.33 -20.33
CA ILE A 52 -6.32 15.62 -20.02
C ILE A 52 -6.39 15.16 -18.55
N LEU A 53 -6.19 13.90 -18.30
CA LEU A 53 -5.93 13.37 -16.96
C LEU A 53 -4.44 13.15 -16.81
N MET A 54 -3.84 13.66 -15.72
CA MET A 54 -2.45 13.40 -15.37
C MET A 54 -2.36 12.73 -14.02
N LEU A 55 -1.81 11.52 -14.00
CA LEU A 55 -1.62 10.73 -12.80
C LEU A 55 -0.35 11.13 -12.09
N GLU A 56 -0.47 11.37 -10.80
CA GLU A 56 0.63 11.58 -9.89
C GLU A 56 0.57 10.55 -8.74
N PRO A 57 1.65 9.89 -8.38
CA PRO A 57 1.63 8.82 -7.37
C PRO A 57 1.40 9.35 -5.96
N ARG A 58 1.55 10.66 -5.72
CA ARG A 58 1.55 11.24 -4.37
C ARG A 58 0.67 12.47 -4.26
N ARG A 59 -0.17 12.52 -3.23
CA ARG A 59 -1.11 13.63 -2.96
C ARG A 59 -0.44 15.02 -2.94
N ILE A 60 0.76 15.11 -2.38
CA ILE A 60 1.51 16.38 -2.31
C ILE A 60 1.92 16.81 -3.72
N ALA A 61 2.44 15.89 -4.51
CA ALA A 61 2.85 16.13 -5.88
C ALA A 61 1.66 16.51 -6.76
N THR A 62 0.52 15.83 -6.62
CA THR A 62 -0.74 16.14 -7.31
C THR A 62 -1.15 17.59 -7.09
N ARG A 63 -1.19 18.05 -5.83
CA ARG A 63 -1.54 19.43 -5.51
C ARG A 63 -0.49 20.42 -5.99
N ALA A 64 0.79 20.13 -5.79
CA ALA A 64 1.89 21.00 -6.20
C ALA A 64 1.96 21.15 -7.73
N ALA A 65 1.75 20.08 -8.49
CA ALA A 65 1.71 20.11 -9.95
C ALA A 65 0.54 20.95 -10.46
N ALA A 66 -0.66 20.75 -9.92
CA ALA A 66 -1.84 21.55 -10.29
C ALA A 66 -1.64 23.02 -9.95
N GLN A 67 -1.13 23.36 -8.76
CA GLN A 67 -0.85 24.73 -8.36
C GLN A 67 0.18 25.36 -9.28
N ARG A 68 1.27 24.67 -9.56
CA ARG A 68 2.35 25.21 -10.44
C ARG A 68 1.87 25.48 -11.85
N MET A 69 1.04 24.59 -12.41
CA MET A 69 0.44 24.81 -13.73
C MET A 69 -0.55 25.99 -13.74
N ALA A 70 -1.37 26.12 -12.71
CA ALA A 70 -2.30 27.23 -12.55
C ALA A 70 -1.57 28.57 -12.42
N ASP A 71 -0.47 28.61 -11.62
CA ASP A 71 0.38 29.80 -11.48
C ASP A 71 1.01 30.22 -12.82
N LEU A 72 1.44 29.27 -13.65
CA LEU A 72 1.97 29.55 -14.99
C LEU A 72 0.91 30.13 -15.93
N LEU A 73 -0.35 29.77 -15.73
CA LEU A 73 -1.50 30.35 -16.47
C LEU A 73 -2.02 31.63 -15.83
N GLN A 74 -1.53 32.04 -14.66
CA GLN A 74 -2.02 33.15 -13.85
C GLN A 74 -3.50 32.98 -13.46
N GLU A 75 -3.92 31.76 -13.17
CA GLU A 75 -5.28 31.39 -12.78
C GLU A 75 -5.29 30.71 -11.42
N PRO A 76 -6.39 30.76 -10.66
CA PRO A 76 -6.57 29.93 -9.49
C PRO A 76 -6.78 28.47 -9.88
N VAL A 77 -6.34 27.54 -9.02
CA VAL A 77 -6.59 26.10 -9.19
C VAL A 77 -8.10 25.82 -9.18
N GLY A 78 -8.54 24.98 -10.11
CA GLY A 78 -9.95 24.65 -10.33
C GLY A 78 -10.56 25.33 -11.55
N GLN A 79 -9.81 26.21 -12.24
CA GLN A 79 -10.20 26.75 -13.55
C GLN A 79 -9.70 25.85 -14.68
N THR A 80 -8.76 26.29 -15.50
CA THR A 80 -8.20 25.47 -16.58
C THR A 80 -7.49 24.23 -16.05
N VAL A 81 -6.82 24.35 -14.91
CA VAL A 81 -6.12 23.25 -14.22
C VAL A 81 -6.77 23.00 -12.86
N GLY A 82 -7.12 21.76 -12.61
CA GLY A 82 -7.64 21.32 -11.33
C GLY A 82 -7.01 20.03 -10.85
N TYR A 83 -7.44 19.54 -9.68
CA TYR A 83 -6.99 18.24 -9.17
C TYR A 83 -8.12 17.46 -8.49
N ARG A 84 -7.98 16.14 -8.50
CA ARG A 84 -8.83 15.21 -7.73
C ARG A 84 -7.95 14.25 -6.91
N MET A 85 -8.19 14.24 -5.63
CA MET A 85 -7.60 13.30 -4.68
C MET A 85 -8.70 12.77 -3.77
N ARG A 86 -8.44 11.68 -3.09
CA ARG A 86 -9.35 11.20 -2.05
C ARG A 86 -9.56 12.32 -1.02
N LEU A 87 -10.81 12.75 -0.83
CA LEU A 87 -11.26 13.77 0.13
C LEU A 87 -10.84 15.22 -0.17
N ASP A 88 -10.25 15.50 -1.31
CA ASP A 88 -9.88 16.85 -1.70
C ASP A 88 -9.94 16.99 -3.22
N THR A 89 -10.88 17.79 -3.68
CA THR A 89 -11.14 18.00 -5.11
C THR A 89 -11.33 19.48 -5.40
N ARG A 90 -10.61 19.98 -6.41
CA ARG A 90 -10.76 21.34 -6.93
C ARG A 90 -10.80 21.31 -8.45
N VAL A 91 -11.98 21.17 -9.00
CA VAL A 91 -12.27 21.19 -10.44
C VAL A 91 -13.55 21.97 -10.69
N SER A 92 -13.73 22.43 -11.90
CA SER A 92 -14.96 23.08 -12.41
C SER A 92 -15.31 22.54 -13.79
N SER A 93 -16.42 23.01 -14.36
CA SER A 93 -16.79 22.69 -15.75
C SER A 93 -15.79 23.23 -16.79
N ASN A 94 -14.95 24.18 -16.42
CA ASN A 94 -13.93 24.76 -17.29
C ASN A 94 -12.58 24.01 -17.21
N THR A 95 -12.44 23.05 -16.29
CA THR A 95 -11.18 22.33 -16.09
C THR A 95 -10.89 21.43 -17.28
N LYS A 96 -9.73 21.68 -17.94
CA LYS A 96 -9.22 20.92 -19.08
C LYS A 96 -8.13 19.94 -18.69
N ILE A 97 -7.36 20.26 -17.66
CA ILE A 97 -6.30 19.40 -17.13
C ILE A 97 -6.66 19.05 -15.69
N GLU A 98 -6.89 17.79 -15.42
CA GLU A 98 -7.13 17.27 -14.07
C GLU A 98 -5.92 16.47 -13.61
N VAL A 99 -5.22 16.94 -12.59
CA VAL A 99 -4.16 16.18 -11.93
C VAL A 99 -4.80 15.27 -10.90
N ILE A 100 -4.60 13.97 -11.02
CA ILE A 100 -5.31 12.99 -10.20
C ILE A 100 -4.33 12.01 -9.56
N THR A 101 -4.70 11.49 -8.39
CA THR A 101 -4.00 10.34 -7.83
C THR A 101 -4.44 9.05 -8.52
N GLU A 102 -3.55 8.07 -8.58
CA GLU A 102 -3.73 6.83 -9.36
C GLU A 102 -5.04 6.10 -9.06
N GLY A 103 -5.41 5.94 -7.78
CA GLY A 103 -6.67 5.30 -7.38
C GLY A 103 -7.94 6.04 -7.82
N ILE A 104 -7.85 7.33 -8.17
CA ILE A 104 -8.97 8.09 -8.76
C ILE A 104 -9.21 7.64 -10.21
N LEU A 105 -8.14 7.43 -11.00
CA LEU A 105 -8.30 6.96 -12.38
C LEU A 105 -8.94 5.58 -12.44
N THR A 106 -8.50 4.66 -11.59
CA THR A 106 -9.08 3.31 -11.51
C THR A 106 -10.58 3.35 -11.23
N ARG A 107 -11.00 4.26 -10.34
CA ARG A 107 -12.40 4.47 -10.05
C ARG A 107 -13.16 5.08 -11.23
N MET A 108 -12.60 6.08 -11.90
CA MET A 108 -13.21 6.67 -13.10
C MET A 108 -13.41 5.62 -14.21
N LEU A 109 -12.42 4.73 -14.41
CA LEU A 109 -12.51 3.63 -15.35
C LEU A 109 -13.56 2.59 -14.98
N GLN A 110 -13.91 2.44 -13.71
CA GLN A 110 -15.02 1.59 -13.29
C GLN A 110 -16.39 2.22 -13.54
N GLU A 111 -16.49 3.54 -13.38
CA GLU A 111 -17.72 4.30 -13.65
C GLU A 111 -17.94 4.47 -15.16
N ASP A 112 -16.88 4.74 -15.92
CA ASP A 112 -16.86 4.87 -17.37
C ASP A 112 -15.63 4.21 -17.98
N PRO A 113 -15.70 2.93 -18.41
CA PRO A 113 -14.59 2.23 -19.04
C PRO A 113 -14.08 2.84 -20.32
N SER A 114 -14.89 3.64 -21.01
CA SER A 114 -14.53 4.33 -22.25
C SER A 114 -13.76 5.64 -22.03
N LEU A 115 -13.93 6.27 -20.87
CA LEU A 115 -13.42 7.62 -20.56
C LEU A 115 -13.76 8.61 -21.70
N ASP A 116 -15.03 8.68 -22.09
CA ASP A 116 -15.45 9.38 -23.30
C ASP A 116 -15.07 10.87 -23.34
N ASP A 117 -15.06 11.56 -22.19
CA ASP A 117 -14.64 12.96 -22.07
C ASP A 117 -13.14 13.17 -21.92
N VAL A 118 -12.37 12.10 -21.94
CA VAL A 118 -10.91 12.16 -21.81
C VAL A 118 -10.25 11.92 -23.17
N GLY A 119 -9.39 12.81 -23.60
CA GLY A 119 -8.62 12.68 -24.85
C GLY A 119 -7.20 12.13 -24.62
N LEU A 120 -6.67 12.37 -23.43
CA LEU A 120 -5.31 12.01 -23.10
C LEU A 120 -5.17 11.63 -21.62
N VAL A 121 -4.51 10.52 -21.35
CA VAL A 121 -4.04 10.15 -20.00
C VAL A 121 -2.52 10.21 -19.97
N ILE A 122 -1.99 10.97 -19.02
CA ILE A 122 -0.55 11.08 -18.76
C ILE A 122 -0.23 10.34 -17.47
N PHE A 123 0.66 9.37 -17.55
CA PHE A 123 1.21 8.67 -16.40
C PHE A 123 2.54 9.32 -16.03
N ASP A 124 2.57 10.16 -14.99
CA ASP A 124 3.83 10.74 -14.50
C ASP A 124 4.50 9.85 -13.46
N GLU A 125 5.80 9.95 -13.36
CA GLU A 125 6.65 9.16 -12.46
C GLU A 125 6.39 7.63 -12.54
N PHE A 126 6.05 7.13 -13.73
CA PHE A 126 5.66 5.72 -13.95
C PHE A 126 6.72 4.70 -13.51
N HIS A 127 7.98 5.11 -13.40
CA HIS A 127 9.06 4.28 -12.87
C HIS A 127 8.89 3.88 -11.39
N GLU A 128 8.01 4.54 -10.63
CA GLU A 128 7.66 4.10 -9.28
C GLU A 128 6.91 2.76 -9.28
N ARG A 129 6.32 2.36 -10.42
CA ARG A 129 5.67 1.07 -10.65
C ARG A 129 4.69 0.70 -9.54
N SER A 130 3.81 1.63 -9.17
CA SER A 130 2.71 1.36 -8.24
C SER A 130 1.71 0.38 -8.84
N LEU A 131 1.03 -0.39 -7.99
CA LEU A 131 -0.03 -1.32 -8.39
C LEU A 131 -1.16 -0.61 -9.15
N ASP A 132 -1.58 0.55 -8.65
CA ASP A 132 -2.66 1.33 -9.24
C ASP A 132 -2.28 1.90 -10.62
N ALA A 133 -1.03 2.32 -10.82
CA ALA A 133 -0.56 2.81 -12.12
C ALA A 133 -0.51 1.68 -13.16
N ASP A 134 0.05 0.52 -12.78
CA ASP A 134 0.10 -0.65 -13.67
C ASP A 134 -1.31 -1.13 -14.04
N LEU A 135 -2.23 -1.18 -13.08
CA LEU A 135 -3.64 -1.52 -13.34
C LEU A 135 -4.33 -0.48 -14.23
N ALA A 136 -4.17 0.80 -13.92
CA ALA A 136 -4.78 1.88 -14.69
C ALA A 136 -4.31 1.87 -16.16
N LEU A 137 -3.02 1.63 -16.41
CA LEU A 137 -2.49 1.50 -17.76
C LEU A 137 -3.12 0.30 -18.49
N ALA A 138 -3.18 -0.88 -17.86
CA ALA A 138 -3.77 -2.07 -18.43
C ALA A 138 -5.25 -1.88 -18.77
N LEU A 139 -6.01 -1.23 -17.88
CA LEU A 139 -7.43 -0.92 -18.09
C LEU A 139 -7.65 0.15 -19.16
N CYS A 140 -6.83 1.19 -19.22
CA CYS A 140 -6.89 2.20 -20.30
C CYS A 140 -6.66 1.57 -21.68
N MET A 141 -5.67 0.69 -21.79
CA MET A 141 -5.39 -0.03 -23.04
C MET A 141 -6.56 -0.95 -23.44
N LYS A 142 -7.13 -1.69 -22.47
CA LYS A 142 -8.28 -2.57 -22.69
C LYS A 142 -9.54 -1.78 -23.06
N GLY A 143 -9.86 -0.73 -22.30
CA GLY A 143 -11.03 0.13 -22.55
C GLY A 143 -10.94 0.82 -23.91
N ARG A 144 -9.75 1.30 -24.29
CA ARG A 144 -9.52 1.85 -25.63
C ARG A 144 -9.81 0.83 -26.73
N SER A 145 -9.33 -0.39 -26.60
CA SER A 145 -9.54 -1.44 -27.61
C SER A 145 -11.00 -1.89 -27.71
N LEU A 146 -11.76 -1.85 -26.63
CA LEU A 146 -13.16 -2.28 -26.60
C LEU A 146 -14.16 -1.20 -26.99
N PHE A 147 -13.91 0.06 -26.62
CA PHE A 147 -14.91 1.12 -26.66
C PHE A 147 -14.54 2.31 -27.54
N ARG A 148 -13.26 2.45 -27.95
CA ARG A 148 -12.77 3.66 -28.61
C ARG A 148 -12.02 3.43 -29.92
N GLU A 149 -12.54 2.57 -30.76
CA GLU A 149 -11.93 2.23 -32.04
C GLU A 149 -11.77 3.46 -32.98
N ASN A 150 -12.79 4.34 -33.03
CA ASN A 150 -12.79 5.50 -33.93
C ASN A 150 -12.18 6.78 -33.35
N ASP A 151 -11.98 6.83 -32.04
CA ASP A 151 -11.39 7.99 -31.33
C ASP A 151 -10.51 7.47 -30.19
N PRO A 152 -9.37 6.86 -30.51
CA PRO A 152 -8.53 6.17 -29.53
C PRO A 152 -8.03 7.11 -28.42
N LEU A 153 -8.17 6.67 -27.17
CA LEU A 153 -7.59 7.34 -26.01
C LEU A 153 -6.07 7.40 -26.16
N LYS A 154 -5.51 8.61 -26.10
CA LYS A 154 -4.06 8.76 -26.14
C LYS A 154 -3.45 8.58 -24.78
N ILE A 155 -2.24 8.00 -24.75
CA ILE A 155 -1.51 7.67 -23.53
C ILE A 155 -0.08 8.21 -23.65
N VAL A 156 0.35 8.99 -22.67
CA VAL A 156 1.73 9.42 -22.52
C VAL A 156 2.28 8.89 -21.20
N ILE A 157 3.40 8.18 -21.27
CA ILE A 157 4.09 7.65 -20.09
C ILE A 157 5.35 8.47 -19.87
N MET A 158 5.43 9.15 -18.74
CA MET A 158 6.60 9.97 -18.37
C MET A 158 7.39 9.28 -17.26
N SER A 159 8.69 9.22 -17.45
CA SER A 159 9.59 8.53 -16.52
C SER A 159 10.96 9.18 -16.45
N ALA A 160 11.63 9.04 -15.31
CA ALA A 160 13.03 9.48 -15.15
C ALA A 160 14.04 8.38 -15.49
N THR A 161 13.75 7.12 -15.21
CA THR A 161 14.73 6.01 -15.18
C THR A 161 14.14 4.66 -15.58
N LEU A 162 13.23 4.62 -16.54
CA LEU A 162 12.56 3.35 -16.89
C LEU A 162 13.41 2.54 -17.88
N ASP A 163 13.34 1.21 -17.75
CA ASP A 163 13.65 0.32 -18.86
C ASP A 163 12.58 0.52 -19.95
N SER A 164 12.82 1.48 -20.84
CA SER A 164 11.89 1.85 -21.89
C SER A 164 11.62 0.71 -22.86
N HIS A 165 12.53 -0.26 -22.98
CA HIS A 165 12.43 -1.36 -23.93
C HIS A 165 11.18 -2.23 -23.69
N LYS A 166 10.93 -2.62 -22.44
CA LYS A 166 9.70 -3.37 -22.11
C LYS A 166 8.43 -2.59 -22.43
N LEU A 167 8.42 -1.29 -22.16
CA LEU A 167 7.27 -0.43 -22.48
C LEU A 167 7.09 -0.24 -23.98
N GLU A 168 8.17 -0.08 -24.74
CA GLU A 168 8.13 -0.02 -26.22
C GLU A 168 7.54 -1.30 -26.80
N GLU A 169 8.01 -2.47 -26.34
CA GLU A 169 7.47 -3.77 -26.77
C GLU A 169 5.99 -3.92 -26.42
N LEU A 170 5.60 -3.49 -25.24
CA LEU A 170 4.21 -3.62 -24.76
C LEU A 170 3.25 -2.70 -25.52
N THR A 171 3.63 -1.45 -25.73
CA THR A 171 2.74 -0.39 -26.24
C THR A 171 2.95 -0.08 -27.72
N GLY A 172 4.11 -0.43 -28.29
CA GLY A 172 4.53 0.04 -29.59
C GLY A 172 4.87 1.53 -29.65
N ALA A 173 4.99 2.17 -28.49
CA ALA A 173 5.15 3.61 -28.38
C ALA A 173 6.58 4.07 -28.73
N THR A 174 6.68 5.24 -29.34
CA THR A 174 7.99 5.89 -29.58
C THR A 174 8.53 6.48 -28.31
N VAL A 175 9.80 6.23 -28.00
CA VAL A 175 10.52 6.83 -26.88
C VAL A 175 11.21 8.13 -27.29
N ILE A 176 10.84 9.21 -26.61
CA ILE A 176 11.48 10.51 -26.71
C ILE A 176 12.37 10.71 -25.49
N ARG A 177 13.61 11.11 -25.71
CA ARG A 177 14.57 11.34 -24.62
C ARG A 177 14.97 12.81 -24.54
N SER A 178 14.84 13.39 -23.34
CA SER A 178 15.40 14.70 -23.02
C SER A 178 16.60 14.51 -22.12
N GLU A 179 17.76 14.98 -22.57
CA GLU A 179 18.99 14.80 -21.80
C GLU A 179 19.06 15.70 -20.57
N GLY A 180 18.25 16.72 -20.46
CA GLY A 180 18.17 17.62 -19.30
C GLY A 180 19.55 18.15 -18.86
N LYS A 181 19.65 19.39 -18.45
CA LYS A 181 20.88 19.91 -17.84
C LYS A 181 20.92 19.53 -16.37
N GLN A 182 21.64 18.48 -16.03
CA GLN A 182 22.06 18.22 -14.66
C GLN A 182 23.48 18.71 -14.46
N TYR A 183 23.72 19.36 -13.33
CA TYR A 183 25.09 19.68 -12.94
C TYR A 183 25.79 18.42 -12.43
N PRO A 184 27.11 18.32 -12.57
CA PRO A 184 27.86 17.17 -12.09
C PRO A 184 27.74 17.02 -10.58
N VAL A 185 27.60 15.77 -10.14
CA VAL A 185 27.57 15.41 -8.72
C VAL A 185 28.76 14.51 -8.43
N ASP A 186 29.60 14.95 -7.49
CA ASP A 186 30.72 14.16 -7.02
C ASP A 186 30.23 13.09 -6.02
N ILE A 187 30.55 11.82 -6.28
CA ILE A 187 30.08 10.70 -5.46
C ILE A 187 31.19 10.23 -4.54
N VAL A 188 30.92 10.27 -3.23
CA VAL A 188 31.81 9.76 -2.20
C VAL A 188 31.20 8.48 -1.61
N TYR A 189 31.89 7.35 -1.79
CA TYR A 189 31.48 6.08 -1.21
C TYR A 189 32.04 5.91 0.20
N GLY A 190 31.22 5.38 1.10
CA GLY A 190 31.60 5.02 2.44
C GLY A 190 32.30 3.66 2.52
N LYS A 191 32.58 3.22 3.74
CA LYS A 191 33.02 1.86 4.04
C LYS A 191 31.88 0.88 3.82
N ALA A 192 32.20 -0.37 3.60
CA ALA A 192 31.20 -1.46 3.56
C ALA A 192 30.37 -1.42 4.85
N SER A 193 29.04 -1.45 4.70
CA SER A 193 28.14 -1.54 5.85
C SER A 193 28.07 -2.96 6.35
N GLU A 194 28.29 -3.15 7.63
CA GLU A 194 28.15 -4.44 8.31
C GLU A 194 26.76 -4.53 8.99
N PRO A 195 26.24 -5.76 9.22
CA PRO A 195 24.93 -5.94 9.85
C PRO A 195 24.80 -5.37 11.26
N ARG A 196 25.92 -5.12 11.95
CA ARG A 196 25.99 -4.57 13.31
C ARG A 196 26.15 -3.05 13.35
N ASP A 197 26.43 -2.41 12.22
CA ASP A 197 26.64 -0.98 12.16
C ASP A 197 25.34 -0.22 12.42
N SER A 198 25.38 0.75 13.30
CA SER A 198 24.29 1.68 13.49
C SER A 198 24.22 2.65 12.31
N ILE A 199 23.20 2.49 11.47
CA ILE A 199 22.98 3.40 10.33
C ILE A 199 22.74 4.84 10.82
N ASN A 200 22.13 5.02 12.00
CA ASN A 200 21.86 6.32 12.57
C ASN A 200 23.18 7.04 12.93
N ASP A 201 24.11 6.35 13.59
CA ASP A 201 25.38 6.94 14.00
C ASP A 201 26.26 7.29 12.79
N ARG A 202 26.26 6.41 11.77
CA ARG A 202 26.95 6.69 10.50
C ARG A 202 26.36 7.90 9.78
N THR A 203 25.03 8.04 9.82
CA THR A 203 24.34 9.19 9.21
C THR A 203 24.66 10.48 9.95
N VAL A 204 24.64 10.47 11.28
CA VAL A 204 25.02 11.62 12.10
C VAL A 204 26.46 12.05 11.82
N ALA A 205 27.41 11.10 11.84
CA ALA A 205 28.81 11.37 11.56
C ALA A 205 29.03 11.97 10.15
N ALA A 206 28.42 11.37 9.12
CA ALA A 206 28.50 11.87 7.76
C ALA A 206 27.88 13.28 7.60
N THR A 207 26.76 13.53 8.29
CA THR A 207 26.10 14.85 8.24
C THR A 207 26.96 15.92 8.90
N LEU A 208 27.54 15.65 10.06
CA LEU A 208 28.43 16.57 10.75
C LEU A 208 29.69 16.85 9.93
N GLN A 209 30.27 15.82 9.30
CA GLN A 209 31.41 15.97 8.42
C GLN A 209 31.05 16.85 7.20
N ALA A 210 29.93 16.58 6.55
CA ALA A 210 29.46 17.36 5.41
C ALA A 210 29.18 18.83 5.78
N LEU A 211 28.64 19.08 6.98
CA LEU A 211 28.45 20.44 7.50
C LEU A 211 29.75 21.18 7.73
N ALA A 212 30.81 20.49 8.16
CA ALA A 212 32.14 21.06 8.37
C ALA A 212 32.85 21.35 7.05
N ASP A 213 32.81 20.39 6.12
CA ASP A 213 33.50 20.51 4.82
C ASP A 213 32.81 21.52 3.88
N HIS A 214 31.52 21.75 4.06
CA HIS A 214 30.70 22.60 3.19
C HIS A 214 29.87 23.61 4.01
N PRO A 215 30.50 24.68 4.55
CA PRO A 215 29.85 25.58 5.51
C PRO A 215 28.71 26.42 4.94
N LYS A 216 28.52 26.46 3.62
CA LYS A 216 27.43 27.21 2.94
C LYS A 216 26.33 26.33 2.34
N SER A 217 26.46 25.00 2.44
CA SER A 217 25.58 24.06 1.74
C SER A 217 24.47 23.55 2.63
N SER A 218 23.28 23.43 2.08
CA SER A 218 22.17 22.67 2.69
C SER A 218 22.22 21.20 2.26
N ILE A 219 21.79 20.34 3.15
CA ILE A 219 21.95 18.90 3.05
C ILE A 219 20.57 18.21 3.01
N LEU A 220 20.41 17.24 2.12
CA LEU A 220 19.30 16.30 2.10
C LEU A 220 19.80 14.91 2.52
N VAL A 221 19.22 14.36 3.56
CA VAL A 221 19.57 13.06 4.13
C VAL A 221 18.43 12.08 3.87
N PHE A 222 18.71 10.99 3.18
CA PHE A 222 17.74 9.91 2.97
C PHE A 222 17.84 8.85 4.05
N LEU A 223 16.72 8.65 4.77
CA LEU A 223 16.57 7.70 5.86
C LEU A 223 15.40 6.75 5.61
N PRO A 224 15.42 5.50 6.09
CA PRO A 224 14.41 4.51 5.76
C PRO A 224 13.03 4.82 6.33
N GLY A 225 12.94 5.50 7.47
CA GLY A 225 11.66 5.73 8.12
C GLY A 225 11.65 6.82 9.18
N GLN A 226 10.46 7.13 9.68
CA GLN A 226 10.23 8.18 10.67
C GLN A 226 10.99 7.95 11.99
N GLY A 227 11.14 6.67 12.40
CA GLY A 227 11.87 6.35 13.63
C GLY A 227 13.35 6.72 13.54
N GLU A 228 13.97 6.45 12.40
CA GLU A 228 15.36 6.81 12.10
C GLU A 228 15.50 8.34 11.98
N ILE A 229 14.56 9.01 11.31
CA ILE A 229 14.56 10.48 11.19
C ILE A 229 14.56 11.14 12.58
N ARG A 230 13.70 10.68 13.50
CA ARG A 230 13.65 11.23 14.86
C ARG A 230 14.97 11.02 15.60
N ARG A 231 15.49 9.77 15.62
CA ARG A 231 16.75 9.47 16.31
C ARG A 231 17.94 10.27 15.77
N VAL A 232 18.04 10.37 14.44
CA VAL A 232 19.10 11.16 13.80
C VAL A 232 18.92 12.66 14.09
N ALA A 233 17.68 13.18 14.09
CA ALA A 233 17.39 14.57 14.42
C ALA A 233 17.79 14.90 15.86
N ASP A 234 17.41 14.06 16.82
CA ASP A 234 17.73 14.25 18.25
C ASP A 234 19.26 14.23 18.46
N SER A 235 19.95 13.27 17.85
CA SER A 235 21.40 13.15 17.94
C SER A 235 22.11 14.35 17.29
N LEU A 236 21.66 14.77 16.10
CA LEU A 236 22.21 15.96 15.42
C LEU A 236 21.97 17.23 16.23
N MET A 237 20.80 17.41 16.83
CA MET A 237 20.50 18.57 17.67
C MET A 237 21.46 18.65 18.86
N THR A 238 21.71 17.53 19.52
CA THR A 238 22.66 17.42 20.64
C THR A 238 24.07 17.76 20.20
N GLU A 239 24.54 17.19 19.08
CA GLU A 239 25.89 17.41 18.56
C GLU A 239 26.11 18.86 18.09
N LEU A 240 25.13 19.44 17.38
CA LEU A 240 25.20 20.84 16.92
C LEU A 240 25.31 21.80 18.09
N HIS A 241 24.50 21.56 19.15
CA HIS A 241 24.58 22.36 20.38
C HIS A 241 25.94 22.22 21.10
N HIS A 242 26.41 20.97 21.24
CA HIS A 242 27.70 20.68 21.89
C HIS A 242 28.89 21.32 21.13
N ARG A 243 28.85 21.31 19.78
CA ARG A 243 29.87 21.88 18.91
C ARG A 243 29.69 23.39 18.66
N LYS A 244 28.65 24.02 19.22
CA LYS A 244 28.31 25.44 19.01
C LYS A 244 28.18 25.78 17.51
N ILE A 245 27.52 24.93 16.74
CA ILE A 245 27.24 25.17 15.34
C ILE A 245 25.85 25.79 15.22
N ASP A 246 25.79 27.09 14.95
CA ASP A 246 24.54 27.83 14.81
C ASP A 246 24.10 27.97 13.36
N GLY A 247 22.87 28.43 13.13
CA GLY A 247 22.31 28.69 11.78
C GLY A 247 22.00 27.44 10.96
N VAL A 248 21.90 26.26 11.60
CA VAL A 248 21.50 25.00 10.95
C VAL A 248 20.09 24.61 11.38
N HIS A 249 19.17 24.55 10.41
CA HIS A 249 17.79 24.17 10.65
C HIS A 249 17.57 22.70 10.31
N LEU A 250 17.22 21.87 11.31
CA LEU A 250 16.84 20.49 11.09
C LEU A 250 15.36 20.44 10.66
N ARG A 251 15.08 19.83 9.50
CA ARG A 251 13.74 19.76 8.88
C ARG A 251 13.38 18.32 8.55
N PRO A 252 12.57 17.64 9.35
CA PRO A 252 12.01 16.34 9.00
C PRO A 252 11.09 16.44 7.78
N LEU A 253 11.12 15.42 6.90
CA LEU A 253 10.25 15.34 5.72
C LEU A 253 9.78 13.89 5.47
N TYR A 254 8.54 13.60 5.82
CA TYR A 254 7.87 12.30 5.59
C TYR A 254 6.37 12.48 5.41
N GLY A 255 5.69 11.47 4.82
CA GLY A 255 4.32 11.59 4.34
C GLY A 255 3.25 11.97 5.38
N ASN A 256 3.45 11.65 6.66
CA ASN A 256 2.46 11.89 7.72
C ASN A 256 2.65 13.23 8.47
N LEU A 257 3.54 14.09 7.99
CA LEU A 257 3.69 15.44 8.54
C LEU A 257 2.51 16.33 8.13
N SER A 258 2.27 17.39 8.93
CA SER A 258 1.34 18.45 8.54
C SER A 258 1.82 19.13 7.25
N LEU A 259 0.89 19.67 6.47
CA LEU A 259 1.21 20.39 5.23
C LEU A 259 2.20 21.53 5.48
N GLU A 260 2.01 22.28 6.56
CA GLU A 260 2.88 23.38 6.97
C GLU A 260 4.32 22.92 7.25
N ALA A 261 4.48 21.80 7.98
CA ALA A 261 5.80 21.24 8.27
C ALA A 261 6.49 20.74 6.99
N GLN A 262 5.75 20.16 6.06
CA GLN A 262 6.28 19.73 4.76
C GLN A 262 6.71 20.92 3.90
N GLN A 263 5.88 21.96 3.83
CA GLN A 263 6.22 23.21 3.13
C GLN A 263 7.45 23.88 3.75
N GLY A 264 7.56 23.89 5.08
CA GLY A 264 8.74 24.44 5.78
C GLY A 264 10.03 23.67 5.50
N ALA A 265 9.94 22.36 5.20
CA ALA A 265 11.12 21.58 4.79
C ALA A 265 11.54 21.84 3.34
N ILE A 266 10.57 22.09 2.47
CA ILE A 266 10.76 22.34 1.02
C ILE A 266 11.27 23.77 0.78
N ALA A 267 10.69 24.75 1.47
CA ALA A 267 10.99 26.18 1.27
C ALA A 267 12.47 26.54 1.51
N PRO A 268 12.96 27.63 0.91
CA PRO A 268 14.28 28.17 1.21
C PRO A 268 14.45 28.49 2.70
N VAL A 269 15.70 28.61 3.15
CA VAL A 269 16.00 29.08 4.52
C VAL A 269 15.58 30.54 4.68
N PRO A 270 15.09 30.94 5.86
CA PRO A 270 14.54 32.29 6.08
C PRO A 270 15.59 33.41 5.95
N LYS A 271 16.84 33.14 6.32
CA LYS A 271 17.90 34.17 6.37
C LYS A 271 19.10 33.80 5.53
N PRO A 272 19.72 34.77 4.84
CA PRO A 272 20.98 34.57 4.14
C PRO A 272 22.08 34.09 5.12
N GLY A 273 22.82 33.07 4.73
CA GLY A 273 23.89 32.50 5.54
C GLY A 273 23.46 31.35 6.46
N GLU A 274 22.18 31.18 6.72
CA GLU A 274 21.64 29.98 7.35
C GLU A 274 21.54 28.82 6.36
N ARG A 275 21.49 27.61 6.86
CA ARG A 275 21.40 26.38 6.06
C ARG A 275 20.44 25.37 6.70
N LYS A 276 19.94 24.44 5.92
CA LYS A 276 19.06 23.41 6.42
C LYS A 276 19.64 22.01 6.22
N VAL A 277 19.30 21.12 7.10
CA VAL A 277 19.45 19.66 6.95
C VAL A 277 18.06 19.05 6.90
N VAL A 278 17.66 18.60 5.73
CA VAL A 278 16.36 17.93 5.52
C VAL A 278 16.55 16.45 5.72
N LEU A 279 15.87 15.89 6.73
CA LEU A 279 15.89 14.46 7.02
C LEU A 279 14.64 13.82 6.41
N ALA A 280 14.79 13.10 5.31
CA ALA A 280 13.68 12.66 4.50
C ALA A 280 13.63 11.14 4.31
N THR A 281 12.44 10.61 4.10
CA THR A 281 12.22 9.30 3.50
C THR A 281 12.30 9.39 1.97
N ASN A 282 11.97 8.29 1.26
CA ASN A 282 11.86 8.27 -0.19
C ASN A 282 10.86 9.29 -0.78
N ILE A 283 10.08 9.99 0.03
CA ILE A 283 9.21 11.09 -0.42
C ILE A 283 9.99 12.21 -1.14
N ALA A 284 11.26 12.41 -0.77
CA ALA A 284 12.13 13.39 -1.38
C ALA A 284 12.88 12.88 -2.63
N GLU A 285 12.66 11.63 -3.02
CA GLU A 285 13.38 10.99 -4.11
C GLU A 285 12.91 11.47 -5.49
N THR A 286 11.60 11.68 -5.67
CA THR A 286 10.99 12.04 -6.94
C THR A 286 10.27 13.39 -6.87
N SER A 287 9.09 13.51 -7.12
CA SER A 287 8.11 14.60 -7.32
C SER A 287 8.27 15.92 -6.53
N LEU A 288 9.15 16.03 -5.52
CA LEU A 288 9.32 17.26 -4.73
C LEU A 288 10.61 17.98 -5.08
N THR A 289 10.54 19.29 -5.29
CA THR A 289 11.73 20.14 -5.39
C THR A 289 12.01 20.75 -4.03
N ILE A 290 13.20 20.47 -3.48
CA ILE A 290 13.67 21.04 -2.23
C ILE A 290 14.71 22.10 -2.56
N ASP A 291 14.38 23.35 -2.29
CA ASP A 291 15.22 24.46 -2.65
C ASP A 291 16.52 24.50 -1.85
N GLY A 292 17.61 24.87 -2.55
CA GLY A 292 18.90 25.16 -1.94
C GLY A 292 19.75 23.96 -1.53
N VAL A 293 19.33 22.72 -1.83
CA VAL A 293 20.10 21.50 -1.54
C VAL A 293 21.15 21.26 -2.63
N ASP A 294 22.39 21.08 -2.20
CA ASP A 294 23.55 20.74 -3.06
C ASP A 294 24.38 19.57 -2.49
N ILE A 295 24.01 19.07 -1.31
CA ILE A 295 24.61 17.86 -0.74
C ILE A 295 23.51 16.85 -0.43
N VAL A 296 23.77 15.60 -0.82
CA VAL A 296 22.94 14.44 -0.48
C VAL A 296 23.74 13.47 0.38
N ILE A 297 23.12 12.99 1.45
CA ILE A 297 23.61 11.85 2.23
C ILE A 297 22.59 10.72 2.08
N ASP A 298 23.02 9.60 1.52
CA ASP A 298 22.16 8.47 1.22
C ASP A 298 22.54 7.26 2.05
N THR A 299 21.61 6.77 2.86
CA THR A 299 21.78 5.54 3.65
C THR A 299 21.72 4.27 2.81
N GLY A 300 21.23 4.34 1.58
CA GLY A 300 21.00 3.17 0.72
C GLY A 300 19.82 2.31 1.15
N LEU A 301 18.98 2.82 2.05
CA LEU A 301 17.85 2.09 2.63
C LEU A 301 16.53 2.79 2.35
N ALA A 302 15.48 1.99 2.20
CA ALA A 302 14.09 2.43 2.16
C ALA A 302 13.21 1.48 2.96
N ARG A 303 12.06 1.97 3.41
CA ARG A 303 11.05 1.15 4.06
C ARG A 303 9.88 0.97 3.12
N GLU A 304 9.63 -0.28 2.75
CA GLU A 304 8.64 -0.66 1.76
C GLU A 304 7.60 -1.60 2.36
N PRO A 305 6.31 -1.45 2.01
CA PRO A 305 5.30 -2.42 2.35
C PRO A 305 5.52 -3.70 1.53
N VAL A 306 5.53 -4.84 2.19
CA VAL A 306 5.64 -6.17 1.57
C VAL A 306 4.51 -7.03 2.09
N PHE A 307 3.70 -7.54 1.21
CA PHE A 307 2.66 -8.50 1.53
C PHE A 307 3.27 -9.88 1.75
N ASP A 308 2.94 -10.49 2.88
CA ASP A 308 3.30 -11.86 3.19
C ASP A 308 2.10 -12.76 2.92
N PRO A 309 2.14 -13.55 1.85
CA PRO A 309 1.04 -14.43 1.49
C PRO A 309 0.70 -15.46 2.56
N THR A 310 1.67 -15.91 3.34
CA THR A 310 1.45 -16.93 4.37
C THR A 310 0.68 -16.40 5.57
N THR A 311 0.75 -15.10 5.82
CA THR A 311 0.05 -14.44 6.94
C THR A 311 -1.14 -13.59 6.51
N GLY A 312 -1.27 -13.32 5.21
CA GLY A 312 -2.27 -12.38 4.70
C GLY A 312 -2.05 -10.94 5.21
N MET A 313 -0.81 -10.57 5.52
CA MET A 313 -0.48 -9.27 6.11
C MET A 313 0.56 -8.52 5.30
N THR A 314 0.37 -7.22 5.20
CA THR A 314 1.38 -6.30 4.68
C THR A 314 2.23 -5.77 5.85
N ARG A 315 3.54 -5.92 5.75
CA ARG A 315 4.50 -5.43 6.75
C ARG A 315 5.49 -4.48 6.11
N LEU A 316 5.91 -3.46 6.86
CA LEU A 316 6.98 -2.56 6.42
C LEU A 316 8.33 -3.21 6.67
N HIS A 317 9.07 -3.48 5.58
CA HIS A 317 10.42 -4.00 5.61
C HIS A 317 11.42 -2.92 5.22
N THR A 318 12.52 -2.82 5.99
CA THR A 318 13.66 -2.01 5.59
C THR A 318 14.51 -2.82 4.61
N ARG A 319 14.69 -2.31 3.39
CA ARG A 319 15.42 -2.94 2.30
C ARG A 319 16.46 -2.01 1.72
N LYS A 320 17.47 -2.57 1.04
CA LYS A 320 18.36 -1.80 0.19
C LYS A 320 17.60 -1.26 -1.00
N ILE A 321 17.88 -0.02 -1.38
CA ILE A 321 17.33 0.62 -2.57
C ILE A 321 17.94 0.03 -3.85
N SER A 322 17.34 0.32 -5.00
CA SER A 322 17.89 -0.02 -6.31
C SER A 322 18.99 0.95 -6.75
N GLN A 323 19.75 0.58 -7.78
CA GLN A 323 20.73 1.46 -8.42
C GLN A 323 20.03 2.69 -9.02
N ALA A 324 18.86 2.50 -9.64
CA ALA A 324 18.06 3.60 -10.19
C ALA A 324 17.64 4.59 -9.10
N SER A 325 17.14 4.10 -7.96
CA SER A 325 16.79 4.93 -6.80
C SER A 325 17.99 5.70 -6.27
N SER A 326 19.16 5.04 -6.13
CA SER A 326 20.39 5.72 -5.68
C SER A 326 20.84 6.83 -6.64
N THR A 327 20.61 6.66 -7.93
CA THR A 327 20.91 7.67 -8.96
C THR A 327 19.93 8.86 -8.87
N GLN A 328 18.65 8.59 -8.66
CA GLN A 328 17.64 9.65 -8.46
C GLN A 328 17.91 10.48 -7.21
N ARG A 329 18.25 9.82 -6.09
CA ARG A 329 18.61 10.48 -4.83
C ARG A 329 19.85 11.37 -5.02
N MET A 330 20.88 10.84 -5.65
CA MET A 330 22.09 11.59 -6.00
C MET A 330 21.75 12.84 -6.84
N GLY A 331 20.89 12.70 -7.84
CA GLY A 331 20.46 13.80 -8.73
C GLY A 331 19.80 14.97 -8.01
N ARG A 332 19.41 14.81 -6.75
CA ARG A 332 18.90 15.92 -5.92
C ARG A 332 19.96 16.96 -5.59
N ALA A 333 21.23 16.57 -5.54
CA ALA A 333 22.33 17.48 -5.28
C ALA A 333 22.71 18.34 -6.52
N GLY A 334 22.49 17.82 -7.73
CA GLY A 334 22.92 18.46 -8.99
C GLY A 334 21.87 19.27 -9.73
N ARG A 335 20.83 19.79 -9.06
CA ARG A 335 19.73 20.49 -9.74
C ARG A 335 20.03 21.90 -10.20
N LEU A 336 20.64 22.71 -9.35
CA LEU A 336 20.88 24.13 -9.57
C LEU A 336 22.35 24.48 -9.75
N ARG A 337 23.26 23.67 -9.25
CA ARG A 337 24.70 23.82 -9.25
C ARG A 337 25.38 22.46 -9.03
N PRO A 338 26.70 22.36 -9.28
CA PRO A 338 27.45 21.15 -8.95
C PRO A 338 27.27 20.77 -7.49
N GLY A 339 27.08 19.49 -7.24
CA GLY A 339 26.77 18.98 -5.91
C GLY A 339 27.63 17.81 -5.49
N ARG A 340 27.36 17.27 -4.31
CA ARG A 340 28.05 16.10 -3.77
C ARG A 340 27.08 15.11 -3.14
N CYS A 341 27.33 13.81 -3.34
CA CYS A 341 26.54 12.73 -2.78
C CYS A 341 27.42 11.80 -1.95
N TYR A 342 27.15 11.72 -0.67
CA TYR A 342 27.77 10.75 0.23
C TYR A 342 26.91 9.50 0.31
N ARG A 343 27.38 8.40 -0.25
CA ARG A 343 26.76 7.09 -0.19
C ARG A 343 27.31 6.33 1.01
N LEU A 344 26.48 5.99 1.99
CA LEU A 344 26.90 5.30 3.21
C LEU A 344 27.14 3.79 3.01
N TRP A 345 27.62 3.40 1.84
CA TRP A 345 27.99 2.03 1.48
C TRP A 345 29.18 2.04 0.51
N SER A 346 29.78 0.89 0.30
CA SER A 346 30.94 0.76 -0.59
C SER A 346 30.57 0.70 -2.07
N LYS A 347 31.51 1.02 -2.94
CA LYS A 347 31.34 0.91 -4.40
C LYS A 347 31.02 -0.54 -4.84
N SER A 348 31.57 -1.55 -4.15
CA SER A 348 31.24 -2.96 -4.39
C SER A 348 29.78 -3.26 -4.06
N GLN A 349 29.28 -2.76 -2.94
CA GLN A 349 27.87 -2.93 -2.56
C GLN A 349 26.92 -2.23 -3.53
N GLN A 350 27.32 -1.12 -4.15
CA GLN A 350 26.55 -0.47 -5.22
C GLN A 350 26.31 -1.41 -6.40
N GLY A 351 27.34 -2.14 -6.84
CA GLY A 351 27.21 -3.09 -7.94
C GLY A 351 26.34 -4.31 -7.64
N GLN A 352 26.11 -4.61 -6.35
CA GLN A 352 25.25 -5.71 -5.90
C GLN A 352 23.78 -5.30 -5.71
N MET A 353 23.45 -4.01 -5.80
CA MET A 353 22.07 -3.54 -5.71
C MET A 353 21.30 -3.94 -6.97
N ALA A 354 20.00 -4.22 -6.82
CA ALA A 354 19.13 -4.46 -7.95
C ALA A 354 19.12 -3.23 -8.90
N PRO A 355 19.10 -3.42 -10.23
CA PRO A 355 19.06 -2.31 -11.17
C PRO A 355 17.87 -1.37 -10.96
N HIS A 356 16.68 -1.92 -10.81
CA HIS A 356 15.40 -1.22 -10.60
C HIS A 356 14.68 -1.71 -9.36
N ALA A 357 13.73 -0.91 -8.86
CA ALA A 357 12.83 -1.32 -7.79
C ALA A 357 11.90 -2.45 -8.27
N THR A 358 11.53 -3.34 -7.35
CA THR A 358 10.53 -4.38 -7.64
C THR A 358 9.17 -3.72 -7.85
N PRO A 359 8.46 -4.00 -8.96
CA PRO A 359 7.09 -3.52 -9.16
C PRO A 359 6.17 -3.93 -8.01
N GLU A 360 5.30 -3.04 -7.59
CA GLU A 360 4.40 -3.28 -6.44
C GLU A 360 3.47 -4.47 -6.70
N ILE A 361 3.03 -4.68 -7.93
CA ILE A 361 2.19 -5.81 -8.33
C ILE A 361 2.77 -7.19 -7.97
N LEU A 362 4.10 -7.29 -7.85
CA LEU A 362 4.80 -8.53 -7.48
C LEU A 362 4.95 -8.70 -5.95
N SER A 363 4.62 -7.68 -5.15
CA SER A 363 4.86 -7.69 -3.69
C SER A 363 3.67 -7.22 -2.85
N ALA A 364 2.58 -6.74 -3.47
CA ALA A 364 1.41 -6.22 -2.79
C ALA A 364 0.34 -7.30 -2.55
N ASP A 365 -0.62 -6.96 -1.67
CA ASP A 365 -1.89 -7.68 -1.55
C ASP A 365 -2.73 -7.43 -2.82
N LEU A 366 -3.03 -8.49 -3.56
CA LEU A 366 -3.80 -8.40 -4.80
C LEU A 366 -5.32 -8.42 -4.58
N THR A 367 -5.82 -8.49 -3.36
CA THR A 367 -7.26 -8.54 -3.08
C THR A 367 -8.03 -7.35 -3.65
N PRO A 368 -7.56 -6.09 -3.50
CA PRO A 368 -8.21 -4.93 -4.12
C PRO A 368 -8.20 -5.02 -5.65
N LEU A 369 -7.07 -5.41 -6.24
CA LEU A 369 -6.93 -5.58 -7.69
C LEU A 369 -7.88 -6.65 -8.23
N ALA A 370 -7.95 -7.80 -7.58
CA ALA A 370 -8.83 -8.89 -7.98
C ALA A 370 -10.30 -8.47 -7.97
N LEU A 371 -10.74 -7.76 -6.92
CA LEU A 371 -12.11 -7.25 -6.83
C LEU A 371 -12.43 -6.28 -7.98
N GLN A 372 -11.49 -5.40 -8.31
CA GLN A 372 -11.66 -4.43 -9.41
C GLN A 372 -11.72 -5.11 -10.77
N LEU A 373 -10.86 -6.09 -11.04
CA LEU A 373 -10.88 -6.83 -12.29
C LEU A 373 -12.18 -7.62 -12.47
N LEU A 374 -12.68 -8.26 -11.42
CA LEU A 374 -13.94 -8.98 -11.45
C LEU A 374 -15.13 -8.05 -11.68
N GLN A 375 -15.09 -6.82 -11.17
CA GLN A 375 -16.10 -5.79 -11.50
C GLN A 375 -16.10 -5.45 -13.00
N TRP A 376 -14.95 -5.46 -13.64
CA TRP A 376 -14.80 -5.30 -15.09
C TRP A 376 -15.22 -6.53 -15.90
N GLY A 377 -15.56 -7.64 -15.23
CA GLY A 377 -15.85 -8.92 -15.87
C GLY A 377 -14.61 -9.71 -16.30
N ILE A 378 -13.44 -9.33 -15.79
CA ILE A 378 -12.16 -10.00 -16.06
C ILE A 378 -11.92 -11.04 -14.99
N ASN A 379 -11.98 -12.32 -15.37
CA ASN A 379 -11.83 -13.46 -14.48
C ASN A 379 -10.36 -13.91 -14.33
N ASP A 380 -9.60 -13.77 -15.40
CA ASP A 380 -8.17 -14.07 -15.43
C ASP A 380 -7.39 -12.78 -15.66
N PRO A 381 -6.48 -12.40 -14.76
CA PRO A 381 -5.66 -11.20 -14.96
C PRO A 381 -4.87 -11.26 -16.27
N MET A 382 -4.57 -12.45 -16.81
CA MET A 382 -3.85 -12.62 -18.07
C MET A 382 -4.66 -12.19 -19.31
N GLU A 383 -5.94 -11.85 -19.17
CA GLU A 383 -6.75 -11.21 -20.21
C GLU A 383 -6.34 -9.74 -20.48
N LEU A 384 -5.57 -9.15 -19.57
CA LEU A 384 -5.02 -7.82 -19.71
C LEU A 384 -3.56 -7.85 -20.15
N THR A 385 -3.13 -6.77 -20.75
CA THR A 385 -1.73 -6.56 -21.13
C THR A 385 -0.99 -5.88 -19.98
N TRP A 386 -0.05 -6.56 -19.36
CA TRP A 386 0.74 -6.09 -18.23
C TRP A 386 2.20 -5.89 -18.60
N LEU A 387 2.83 -4.89 -18.01
CA LEU A 387 4.28 -4.75 -18.06
C LEU A 387 4.97 -5.87 -17.24
N ASP A 388 4.42 -6.14 -16.05
CA ASP A 388 4.72 -7.32 -15.24
C ASP A 388 3.38 -7.87 -14.73
N PRO A 389 3.01 -9.12 -15.08
CA PRO A 389 1.73 -9.68 -14.67
C PRO A 389 1.70 -10.04 -13.18
N PRO A 390 0.53 -10.03 -12.54
CA PRO A 390 0.40 -10.49 -11.17
C PRO A 390 0.77 -11.96 -11.03
N GLY A 391 1.40 -12.33 -9.92
CA GLY A 391 1.76 -13.72 -9.64
C GLY A 391 0.53 -14.62 -9.40
N SER A 392 0.53 -15.84 -9.91
CA SER A 392 -0.58 -16.79 -9.77
C SER A 392 -0.89 -17.15 -8.31
N GLY A 393 0.11 -17.35 -7.46
CA GLY A 393 -0.07 -17.64 -6.03
C GLY A 393 -0.79 -16.52 -5.28
N PRO A 394 -0.27 -15.28 -5.30
CA PRO A 394 -0.96 -14.12 -4.72
C PRO A 394 -2.36 -13.87 -5.29
N TRP A 395 -2.57 -14.11 -6.59
CA TRP A 395 -3.89 -14.02 -7.21
C TRP A 395 -4.88 -15.02 -6.61
N LEU A 396 -4.51 -16.30 -6.51
CA LEU A 396 -5.36 -17.34 -5.92
C LEU A 396 -5.70 -17.06 -4.45
N GLN A 397 -4.77 -16.48 -3.71
CA GLN A 397 -5.03 -16.06 -2.33
C GLN A 397 -6.02 -14.90 -2.25
N ALA A 398 -5.89 -13.92 -3.13
CA ALA A 398 -6.84 -12.81 -3.23
C ALA A 398 -8.24 -13.32 -3.54
N VAL A 399 -8.37 -14.23 -4.53
CA VAL A 399 -9.64 -14.88 -4.88
C VAL A 399 -10.21 -15.66 -3.69
N SER A 400 -9.40 -16.45 -3.00
CA SER A 400 -9.83 -17.21 -1.82
C SER A 400 -10.37 -16.30 -0.70
N LEU A 401 -9.71 -15.16 -0.47
CA LEU A 401 -10.20 -14.18 0.49
C LEU A 401 -11.52 -13.55 0.05
N LEU A 402 -11.66 -13.18 -1.23
CA LEU A 402 -12.90 -12.60 -1.76
C LEU A 402 -14.08 -13.58 -1.68
N VAL A 403 -13.85 -14.88 -1.90
CA VAL A 403 -14.87 -15.93 -1.66
C VAL A 403 -15.27 -15.95 -0.19
N ARG A 404 -14.30 -15.93 0.72
CA ARG A 404 -14.57 -15.94 2.17
C ARG A 404 -15.33 -14.71 2.64
N LEU A 405 -15.07 -13.53 2.04
CA LEU A 405 -15.80 -12.31 2.29
C LEU A 405 -17.18 -12.25 1.61
N GLY A 406 -17.56 -13.28 0.87
CA GLY A 406 -18.83 -13.33 0.13
C GLY A 406 -18.89 -12.36 -1.05
N ALA A 407 -17.76 -11.80 -1.47
CA ALA A 407 -17.69 -10.86 -2.59
C ALA A 407 -17.84 -11.55 -3.95
N ILE A 408 -17.43 -12.80 -4.06
CA ILE A 408 -17.48 -13.59 -5.27
C ILE A 408 -17.92 -15.03 -4.99
N VAL A 409 -18.46 -15.67 -6.02
CA VAL A 409 -18.80 -17.09 -6.04
C VAL A 409 -18.21 -17.76 -7.27
N THR A 410 -17.96 -19.05 -7.18
CA THR A 410 -17.53 -19.86 -8.34
C THR A 410 -18.78 -20.38 -9.04
N GLY A 411 -19.07 -19.86 -10.22
CA GLY A 411 -20.17 -20.31 -11.08
C GLY A 411 -19.71 -21.23 -12.20
N SER A 412 -20.66 -21.67 -13.04
CA SER A 412 -20.39 -22.49 -14.25
C SER A 412 -19.48 -21.79 -15.26
N ASN A 413 -19.49 -20.47 -15.28
CA ASN A 413 -18.71 -19.62 -16.22
C ASN A 413 -17.48 -18.96 -15.58
N GLY A 414 -16.98 -19.52 -14.47
CA GLY A 414 -15.85 -18.96 -13.72
C GLY A 414 -16.27 -18.17 -12.49
N LEU A 415 -15.43 -17.22 -12.09
CA LEU A 415 -15.66 -16.36 -10.92
C LEU A 415 -16.74 -15.32 -11.24
N GLN A 416 -17.69 -15.16 -10.36
CA GLN A 416 -18.78 -14.19 -10.52
C GLN A 416 -18.86 -13.27 -9.29
N LEU A 417 -18.95 -11.97 -9.56
CA LEU A 417 -19.17 -10.98 -8.52
C LEU A 417 -20.59 -11.12 -7.96
N THR A 418 -20.72 -11.10 -6.63
CA THR A 418 -22.02 -11.07 -5.96
C THR A 418 -22.53 -9.62 -5.85
N ASP A 419 -23.81 -9.43 -5.53
CA ASP A 419 -24.33 -8.09 -5.20
C ASP A 419 -23.57 -7.45 -4.04
N HIS A 420 -23.18 -8.26 -3.05
CA HIS A 420 -22.33 -7.83 -1.95
C HIS A 420 -20.95 -7.37 -2.43
N GLY A 421 -20.32 -8.13 -3.33
CA GLY A 421 -19.06 -7.75 -3.95
C GLY A 421 -19.16 -6.45 -4.75
N ALA A 422 -20.23 -6.26 -5.50
CA ALA A 422 -20.49 -5.02 -6.23
C ALA A 422 -20.64 -3.82 -5.29
N GLN A 423 -21.31 -3.97 -4.16
CA GLN A 423 -21.39 -2.95 -3.12
C GLN A 423 -20.01 -2.66 -2.51
N MET A 424 -19.17 -3.67 -2.29
CA MET A 424 -17.80 -3.50 -1.76
C MET A 424 -16.92 -2.67 -2.71
N VAL A 425 -17.03 -2.84 -4.02
CA VAL A 425 -16.29 -2.05 -5.02
C VAL A 425 -16.60 -0.56 -4.88
N GLY A 426 -17.84 -0.20 -4.59
CA GLY A 426 -18.27 1.20 -4.42
C GLY A 426 -17.63 1.90 -3.22
N LEU A 427 -17.02 1.17 -2.30
CA LEU A 427 -16.37 1.70 -1.11
C LEU A 427 -14.85 1.85 -1.35
N ALA A 428 -14.34 3.07 -1.18
CA ALA A 428 -12.93 3.38 -1.43
C ALA A 428 -12.01 2.90 -0.27
N VAL A 429 -12.11 1.61 0.09
CA VAL A 429 -11.32 0.97 1.15
C VAL A 429 -10.92 -0.44 0.74
N HIS A 430 -9.99 -1.02 1.49
CA HIS A 430 -9.62 -2.43 1.32
C HIS A 430 -10.85 -3.35 1.43
N PRO A 431 -10.99 -4.41 0.60
CA PRO A 431 -12.17 -5.29 0.60
C PRO A 431 -12.58 -5.84 1.97
N ARG A 432 -11.62 -6.12 2.85
CA ARG A 432 -11.90 -6.54 4.24
C ARG A 432 -12.70 -5.49 5.01
N LEU A 433 -12.32 -4.23 4.88
CA LEU A 433 -13.00 -3.12 5.55
C LEU A 433 -14.32 -2.79 4.86
N ALA A 434 -14.40 -2.91 3.53
CA ALA A 434 -15.63 -2.75 2.78
C ALA A 434 -16.68 -3.76 3.25
N HIS A 435 -16.31 -5.05 3.35
CA HIS A 435 -17.17 -6.09 3.91
C HIS A 435 -17.64 -5.76 5.32
N MET A 436 -16.72 -5.38 6.22
CA MET A 436 -17.06 -5.00 7.60
C MET A 436 -18.03 -3.81 7.66
N LEU A 437 -17.84 -2.79 6.82
CA LEU A 437 -18.71 -1.62 6.77
C LEU A 437 -20.14 -2.01 6.37
N ILE A 438 -20.28 -2.88 5.36
CA ILE A 438 -21.59 -3.39 4.91
C ILE A 438 -22.24 -4.23 6.01
N CYS A 439 -21.48 -5.13 6.67
CA CYS A 439 -21.96 -5.89 7.83
C CYS A 439 -22.41 -4.94 8.95
N GLY A 440 -21.65 -3.90 9.25
CA GLY A 440 -22.00 -2.90 10.26
C GLY A 440 -23.30 -2.15 9.96
N GLN A 441 -23.53 -1.83 8.69
CA GLN A 441 -24.80 -1.23 8.26
C GLN A 441 -25.95 -2.23 8.41
N SER A 442 -25.76 -3.49 8.03
CA SER A 442 -26.81 -4.51 8.10
C SER A 442 -27.30 -4.80 9.53
N ILE A 443 -26.39 -4.71 10.51
CA ILE A 443 -26.73 -4.91 11.93
C ILE A 443 -27.10 -3.60 12.67
N GLY A 444 -27.23 -2.46 11.98
CA GLY A 444 -27.58 -1.17 12.58
C GLY A 444 -26.45 -0.47 13.34
N HIS A 445 -25.19 -0.93 13.22
CA HIS A 445 -24.03 -0.38 13.92
C HIS A 445 -23.02 0.32 12.98
N THR A 446 -23.52 1.06 11.99
CA THR A 446 -22.74 1.77 10.98
C THR A 446 -21.68 2.70 11.58
N LYS A 447 -22.05 3.45 12.63
CA LYS A 447 -21.13 4.38 13.29
C LYS A 447 -19.90 3.66 13.84
N THR A 448 -20.10 2.56 14.56
CA THR A 448 -19.01 1.75 15.12
C THR A 448 -18.13 1.16 14.01
N ALA A 449 -18.74 0.62 12.95
CA ALA A 449 -18.01 0.09 11.80
C ALA A 449 -17.15 1.17 11.11
N CYS A 450 -17.68 2.39 10.91
CA CYS A 450 -16.94 3.50 10.33
C CYS A 450 -15.78 3.95 11.23
N LEU A 451 -15.95 3.95 12.55
CA LEU A 451 -14.87 4.25 13.50
C LEU A 451 -13.77 3.20 13.42
N ILE A 452 -14.11 1.91 13.45
CA ILE A 452 -13.13 0.82 13.33
C ILE A 452 -12.39 0.92 11.99
N ALA A 453 -13.12 1.09 10.87
CA ALA A 453 -12.52 1.22 9.55
C ALA A 453 -11.56 2.41 9.46
N SER A 454 -11.90 3.54 10.08
CA SER A 454 -11.04 4.73 10.08
C SER A 454 -9.81 4.56 10.97
N ILE A 455 -9.92 3.90 12.13
CA ILE A 455 -8.77 3.55 12.98
C ILE A 455 -7.79 2.65 12.21
N LEU A 456 -8.30 1.64 11.52
CA LEU A 456 -7.48 0.67 10.77
C LEU A 456 -6.93 1.23 9.44
N SER A 457 -7.47 2.35 8.96
CA SER A 457 -6.99 3.03 7.73
C SER A 457 -5.95 4.12 8.00
N ASP A 458 -5.73 4.51 9.23
CA ASP A 458 -4.71 5.49 9.64
C ASP A 458 -3.72 4.82 10.61
N ARG A 459 -2.60 5.47 10.83
CA ARG A 459 -1.61 5.00 11.81
C ARG A 459 -2.14 5.18 13.22
N ASP A 460 -2.25 4.07 13.95
CA ASP A 460 -2.60 4.08 15.37
C ASP A 460 -1.46 4.69 16.22
N PRO A 461 -1.71 5.78 16.97
CA PRO A 461 -0.70 6.41 17.81
C PRO A 461 -0.52 5.74 19.18
N PHE A 462 -1.44 4.83 19.56
CA PHE A 462 -1.51 4.23 20.88
C PHE A 462 -0.54 3.07 20.99
N GLY A 463 0.45 2.80 20.87
CA GLY A 463 1.50 1.82 21.06
C GLY A 463 1.01 0.39 21.40
N ARG A 464 1.94 -0.39 21.92
CA ARG A 464 1.77 -1.82 22.19
C ARG A 464 1.04 -2.13 23.50
N ASP A 465 0.91 -1.14 24.37
CA ASP A 465 0.43 -1.33 25.75
C ASP A 465 -1.11 -1.26 25.86
N THR A 466 -1.77 -0.87 24.77
CA THR A 466 -3.21 -0.72 24.66
C THR A 466 -3.79 -1.52 23.48
N PRO A 467 -3.84 -2.86 23.56
CA PRO A 467 -4.28 -3.69 22.44
C PRO A 467 -5.81 -3.72 22.24
N ASP A 468 -6.62 -3.21 23.18
CA ASP A 468 -8.07 -3.23 23.05
C ASP A 468 -8.57 -2.15 22.09
N MET A 469 -9.27 -2.56 21.02
CA MET A 469 -9.90 -1.66 20.06
C MET A 469 -10.94 -0.74 20.71
N ASN A 470 -11.64 -1.22 21.73
CA ASN A 470 -12.67 -0.45 22.40
C ASN A 470 -12.12 0.82 23.08
N GLU A 471 -10.87 0.80 23.55
CA GLU A 471 -10.24 2.01 24.11
C GLU A 471 -10.15 3.15 23.10
N ARG A 472 -9.82 2.84 21.81
CA ARG A 472 -9.79 3.84 20.72
C ARG A 472 -11.21 4.32 20.38
N ILE A 473 -12.15 3.40 20.33
CA ILE A 473 -13.55 3.73 20.04
C ILE A 473 -14.11 4.63 21.12
N ASP A 474 -13.83 4.35 22.40
CA ASP A 474 -14.30 5.18 23.52
C ASP A 474 -13.71 6.59 23.51
N ILE A 475 -12.43 6.76 23.11
CA ILE A 475 -11.83 8.07 22.88
C ILE A 475 -12.57 8.81 21.76
N LEU A 476 -12.83 8.15 20.63
CA LEU A 476 -13.52 8.74 19.49
C LEU A 476 -14.99 9.06 19.77
N LEU A 477 -15.63 8.30 20.65
CA LEU A 477 -16.99 8.57 21.11
C LEU A 477 -17.07 9.62 22.23
N GLY A 478 -15.92 10.14 22.71
CA GLY A 478 -15.86 11.11 23.81
C GLY A 478 -16.14 10.52 25.19
N LYS A 479 -16.15 9.19 25.33
CA LYS A 479 -16.29 8.49 26.62
C LYS A 479 -14.99 8.51 27.44
N SER A 480 -13.86 8.62 26.74
CA SER A 480 -12.52 8.73 27.32
C SER A 480 -11.80 9.95 26.76
N ALA A 481 -10.91 10.57 27.55
CA ALA A 481 -10.17 11.75 27.12
C ALA A 481 -9.14 11.41 26.05
N CYS A 482 -9.08 12.22 24.98
CA CYS A 482 -8.02 12.12 23.99
C CYS A 482 -6.76 12.82 24.48
N PRO A 483 -5.59 12.14 24.58
CA PRO A 483 -4.33 12.78 24.92
C PRO A 483 -4.02 13.93 23.96
N ASN A 484 -3.51 15.05 24.50
CA ASN A 484 -3.23 16.27 23.72
C ASN A 484 -2.34 16.00 22.48
N GLN A 485 -1.35 15.12 22.65
CA GLN A 485 -0.43 14.72 21.57
C GLN A 485 -1.11 13.94 20.43
N HIS A 486 -2.32 13.40 20.65
CA HIS A 486 -3.07 12.59 19.66
C HIS A 486 -4.29 13.32 19.06
N ARG A 487 -4.48 14.62 19.37
CA ARG A 487 -5.59 15.41 18.80
C ARG A 487 -5.59 15.45 17.27
N GLY A 488 -4.44 15.43 16.63
CA GLY A 488 -4.33 15.35 15.17
C GLY A 488 -4.89 14.04 14.61
N TRP A 489 -4.57 12.92 15.25
CA TRP A 489 -5.14 11.62 14.93
C TRP A 489 -6.65 11.62 15.13
N PHE A 490 -7.14 12.09 16.26
CA PHE A 490 -8.58 12.18 16.58
C PHE A 490 -9.37 12.87 15.48
N ARG A 491 -8.92 14.07 15.03
CA ARG A 491 -9.60 14.83 13.96
C ARG A 491 -9.61 14.08 12.63
N ARG A 492 -8.46 13.54 12.21
CA ARG A 492 -8.37 12.80 10.93
C ARG A 492 -9.25 11.55 10.94
N THR A 493 -9.24 10.80 12.04
CA THR A 493 -10.03 9.56 12.19
C THR A 493 -11.53 9.86 12.16
N HIS A 494 -11.97 10.93 12.84
CA HIS A 494 -13.35 11.38 12.77
C HIS A 494 -13.76 11.78 11.35
N GLN A 495 -12.98 12.60 10.67
CA GLN A 495 -13.26 13.03 9.31
C GLN A 495 -13.36 11.82 8.36
N LEU A 496 -12.48 10.85 8.53
CA LEU A 496 -12.50 9.64 7.72
C LEU A 496 -13.73 8.78 8.01
N ALA A 497 -14.14 8.67 9.28
CA ALA A 497 -15.35 7.95 9.66
C ALA A 497 -16.63 8.60 9.10
N GLU A 498 -16.71 9.93 9.08
CA GLU A 498 -17.81 10.67 8.44
C GLU A 498 -17.87 10.40 6.93
N ASN A 499 -16.71 10.35 6.27
CA ASN A 499 -16.64 10.04 4.85
C ASN A 499 -17.10 8.61 4.54
N PHE A 500 -16.69 7.62 5.35
CA PHE A 500 -17.20 6.25 5.21
C PHE A 500 -18.70 6.20 5.47
N SER A 501 -19.19 6.91 6.47
CA SER A 501 -20.63 7.00 6.74
C SER A 501 -21.42 7.59 5.59
N ALA A 502 -20.89 8.60 4.91
CA ALA A 502 -21.52 9.19 3.73
C ALA A 502 -21.56 8.21 2.55
N GLN A 503 -20.49 7.44 2.33
CA GLN A 503 -20.42 6.45 1.26
C GLN A 503 -21.38 5.27 1.52
N ILE A 504 -21.37 4.71 2.73
CA ILE A 504 -22.19 3.52 3.05
C ILE A 504 -23.70 3.84 3.02
N LYS A 505 -24.10 5.06 3.36
CA LYS A 505 -25.50 5.50 3.29
C LYS A 505 -26.07 5.56 1.87
N GLN A 506 -25.23 5.59 0.87
CA GLN A 506 -25.65 5.54 -0.54
C GLN A 506 -25.98 4.13 -1.01
N LEU A 507 -25.59 3.12 -0.25
CA LEU A 507 -25.86 1.72 -0.57
C LEU A 507 -27.18 1.24 0.03
N VAL A 508 -27.88 0.42 -0.73
CA VAL A 508 -29.10 -0.26 -0.25
C VAL A 508 -28.68 -1.61 0.34
N ILE A 509 -28.65 -1.68 1.66
CA ILE A 509 -28.21 -2.87 2.39
C ILE A 509 -29.37 -3.42 3.20
N ALA A 510 -29.63 -4.72 3.05
CA ALA A 510 -30.67 -5.40 3.81
C ALA A 510 -30.28 -5.49 5.30
N THR A 511 -31.26 -5.27 6.16
CA THR A 511 -31.08 -5.44 7.61
C THR A 511 -30.96 -6.93 7.96
N ALA A 512 -29.99 -7.27 8.79
CA ALA A 512 -29.81 -8.63 9.28
C ALA A 512 -30.99 -9.05 10.18
N THR A 513 -31.37 -10.31 10.09
CA THR A 513 -32.41 -10.88 10.93
C THR A 513 -31.96 -11.09 12.37
N ASN A 514 -30.69 -11.46 12.55
CA ASN A 514 -30.07 -11.61 13.86
C ASN A 514 -29.21 -10.37 14.14
N LEU A 515 -29.36 -9.80 15.32
CA LEU A 515 -28.62 -8.63 15.75
C LEU A 515 -27.69 -9.02 16.92
N PRO A 516 -26.45 -8.53 16.96
CA PRO A 516 -25.56 -8.77 18.08
C PRO A 516 -25.96 -7.90 19.27
N GLU A 517 -25.69 -8.39 20.48
CA GLU A 517 -25.74 -7.57 21.67
C GLU A 517 -24.67 -6.44 21.62
N PRO A 518 -24.90 -5.30 22.25
CA PRO A 518 -23.98 -4.15 22.16
C PRO A 518 -22.51 -4.47 22.49
N TYR A 519 -22.26 -5.37 23.44
CA TYR A 519 -20.92 -5.78 23.83
C TYR A 519 -20.22 -6.71 22.80
N GLN A 520 -21.01 -7.35 21.93
CA GLN A 520 -20.51 -8.25 20.88
C GLN A 520 -20.09 -7.50 19.60
N VAL A 521 -20.56 -6.27 19.41
CA VAL A 521 -20.48 -5.53 18.13
C VAL A 521 -19.05 -5.36 17.67
N THR A 522 -18.14 -4.86 18.50
CA THR A 522 -16.74 -4.61 18.10
C THR A 522 -16.04 -5.91 17.69
N GLY A 523 -16.20 -6.97 18.49
CA GLY A 523 -15.63 -8.29 18.18
C GLY A 523 -16.17 -8.87 16.88
N TYR A 524 -17.48 -8.79 16.68
CA TYR A 524 -18.14 -9.23 15.44
C TYR A 524 -17.63 -8.48 14.21
N LEU A 525 -17.57 -7.15 14.26
CA LEU A 525 -17.14 -6.34 13.11
C LEU A 525 -15.69 -6.63 12.73
N ILE A 526 -14.80 -6.78 13.70
CA ILE A 526 -13.41 -7.16 13.43
C ILE A 526 -13.35 -8.58 12.86
N ALA A 527 -14.18 -9.51 13.34
CA ALA A 527 -14.27 -10.87 12.79
C ALA A 527 -14.74 -10.87 11.32
N CYS A 528 -15.66 -9.97 10.94
CA CYS A 528 -16.05 -9.78 9.54
C CYS A 528 -14.86 -9.36 8.68
N ALA A 529 -14.08 -8.37 9.12
CA ALA A 529 -12.91 -7.89 8.35
C ALA A 529 -11.79 -8.93 8.29
N TYR A 530 -11.56 -9.65 9.38
CA TYR A 530 -10.41 -10.53 9.56
C TYR A 530 -10.82 -11.92 10.09
N PRO A 531 -11.63 -12.68 9.33
CA PRO A 531 -12.05 -14.01 9.77
C PRO A 531 -10.89 -14.98 9.96
N ASP A 532 -9.81 -14.83 9.20
CA ASP A 532 -8.56 -15.58 9.31
C ASP A 532 -7.75 -15.28 10.57
N ARG A 533 -8.10 -14.22 11.31
CA ARG A 533 -7.42 -13.76 12.54
C ARG A 533 -8.28 -13.89 13.81
N ILE A 534 -9.39 -14.59 13.75
CA ILE A 534 -10.08 -14.99 14.98
C ILE A 534 -9.12 -15.87 15.77
N ALA A 535 -9.02 -15.61 17.08
CA ALA A 535 -8.00 -16.19 17.95
C ALA A 535 -8.63 -16.92 19.13
N ARG A 536 -8.17 -18.14 19.41
CA ARG A 536 -8.54 -18.94 20.58
C ARG A 536 -7.36 -19.04 21.55
N ARG A 537 -7.61 -18.80 22.82
CA ARG A 537 -6.60 -18.94 23.88
C ARG A 537 -6.15 -20.40 24.01
N ARG A 538 -4.84 -20.63 24.11
CA ARG A 538 -4.21 -21.94 24.35
C ARG A 538 -4.00 -22.18 25.85
N HIS A 539 -4.06 -23.45 26.27
CA HIS A 539 -3.77 -23.84 27.66
C HIS A 539 -2.33 -23.47 28.09
N ALA A 540 -1.37 -23.58 27.18
CA ALA A 540 0.04 -23.25 27.43
C ALA A 540 0.36 -21.75 27.34
N GLY A 541 -0.66 -20.86 27.24
CA GLY A 541 -0.51 -19.44 27.03
C GLY A 541 -0.47 -19.03 25.56
N GLY A 542 -0.75 -17.75 25.28
CA GLY A 542 -0.90 -17.22 23.94
C GLY A 542 -2.19 -17.67 23.26
N PHE A 543 -2.28 -17.42 21.96
CA PHE A 543 -3.47 -17.64 21.14
C PHE A 543 -3.10 -18.46 19.89
N GLN A 544 -4.05 -19.22 19.39
CA GLN A 544 -4.04 -19.80 18.06
C GLN A 544 -5.03 -19.03 17.19
N LEU A 545 -4.58 -18.62 16.01
CA LEU A 545 -5.41 -17.94 15.02
C LEU A 545 -6.13 -18.94 14.12
N ALA A 546 -7.22 -18.49 13.48
CA ALA A 546 -8.00 -19.29 12.54
C ALA A 546 -7.20 -19.72 11.29
N ASN A 547 -6.07 -19.08 11.01
CA ASN A 547 -5.12 -19.49 9.97
C ASN A 547 -4.01 -20.43 10.48
N GLY A 548 -4.17 -21.02 11.67
CA GLY A 548 -3.25 -21.99 12.28
C GLY A 548 -2.06 -21.39 13.03
N ARG A 549 -1.77 -20.10 12.87
CA ARG A 549 -0.60 -19.44 13.49
C ARG A 549 -0.79 -19.20 14.98
N GLY A 550 0.33 -19.05 15.68
CA GLY A 550 0.37 -18.66 17.08
C GLY A 550 0.60 -17.14 17.22
N ALA A 551 -0.11 -16.53 18.18
CA ALA A 551 0.07 -15.12 18.51
C ALA A 551 0.02 -14.88 20.03
N SER A 552 0.57 -13.77 20.50
CA SER A 552 0.59 -13.40 21.91
C SER A 552 0.28 -11.91 22.11
N ILE A 553 -0.28 -11.56 23.25
CA ILE A 553 -0.44 -10.17 23.67
C ILE A 553 0.74 -9.81 24.58
N PRO A 554 1.46 -8.69 24.32
CA PRO A 554 2.55 -8.24 25.18
C PRO A 554 2.02 -7.68 26.51
N GLY A 555 2.92 -7.58 27.49
CA GLY A 555 2.57 -6.96 28.78
C GLY A 555 1.55 -7.75 29.60
N ASN A 556 0.88 -7.07 30.51
CA ASN A 556 -0.17 -7.65 31.36
C ASN A 556 -1.51 -6.95 31.07
N HIS A 557 -2.23 -7.43 30.05
CA HIS A 557 -3.51 -6.86 29.62
C HIS A 557 -4.66 -7.85 29.86
N THR A 558 -5.85 -7.36 30.18
CA THR A 558 -7.05 -8.15 30.47
C THR A 558 -7.48 -9.06 29.32
N LEU A 559 -7.27 -8.63 28.06
CA LEU A 559 -7.56 -9.45 26.87
C LEU A 559 -6.84 -10.80 26.86
N LYS A 560 -5.72 -10.97 27.59
CA LYS A 560 -5.02 -12.26 27.72
C LYS A 560 -5.88 -13.34 28.36
N GLN A 561 -6.85 -12.95 29.16
CA GLN A 561 -7.73 -13.88 29.87
C GLN A 561 -8.94 -14.29 29.02
N SER A 562 -9.21 -13.59 27.94
CA SER A 562 -10.35 -13.87 27.06
C SER A 562 -10.14 -15.19 26.33
N ARG A 563 -11.20 -15.97 26.23
CA ARG A 563 -11.19 -17.26 25.52
C ARG A 563 -11.05 -17.08 24.02
N TRP A 564 -11.78 -16.09 23.48
CA TRP A 564 -11.82 -15.75 22.07
C TRP A 564 -11.55 -14.26 21.83
N LEU A 565 -10.81 -13.97 20.78
CA LEU A 565 -10.53 -12.61 20.32
C LEU A 565 -10.75 -12.52 18.82
N SER A 566 -11.18 -11.36 18.35
CA SER A 566 -11.06 -10.93 16.97
C SER A 566 -9.86 -9.99 16.87
N VAL A 567 -8.87 -10.35 16.05
CA VAL A 567 -7.61 -9.63 15.95
C VAL A 567 -7.58 -8.79 14.69
N ALA A 568 -7.46 -7.47 14.86
CA ALA A 568 -7.39 -6.52 13.75
C ALA A 568 -5.94 -6.33 13.26
N GLU A 569 -5.00 -6.12 14.18
CA GLU A 569 -3.60 -5.91 13.84
C GLU A 569 -2.69 -6.88 14.55
N ILE A 570 -1.77 -7.43 13.76
CA ILE A 570 -0.70 -8.31 14.24
C ILE A 570 0.64 -7.69 13.82
N GLY A 571 1.58 -7.65 14.72
CA GLY A 571 2.93 -7.19 14.45
C GLY A 571 3.95 -8.12 15.11
N GLY A 572 5.14 -8.19 14.56
CA GLY A 572 6.27 -8.91 15.15
C GLY A 572 7.56 -8.40 14.56
N LEU A 573 8.67 -8.52 15.28
CA LEU A 573 9.99 -8.40 14.69
C LEU A 573 10.23 -9.69 13.86
N ALA A 574 10.85 -9.57 12.70
CA ALA A 574 11.17 -10.68 11.81
C ALA A 574 11.96 -11.84 12.47
N ARG A 575 12.45 -11.65 13.70
CA ARG A 575 13.22 -12.61 14.51
C ARG A 575 12.50 -13.11 15.78
N SER A 576 11.25 -12.68 16.05
CA SER A 576 10.52 -13.18 17.24
C SER A 576 9.81 -14.49 16.93
N LYS A 577 9.86 -15.44 17.90
CA LYS A 577 9.22 -16.78 17.81
C LYS A 577 7.68 -16.75 17.84
N GLY A 578 7.00 -15.71 17.38
CA GLY A 578 5.55 -15.63 17.33
C GLY A 578 5.05 -14.23 16.95
N ASP A 579 3.84 -14.19 16.46
CA ASP A 579 3.17 -12.93 16.12
C ASP A 579 2.69 -12.24 17.40
N MET A 580 2.72 -10.90 17.37
CA MET A 580 2.27 -10.08 18.49
C MET A 580 0.95 -9.40 18.14
N ILE A 581 -0.07 -9.60 18.94
CA ILE A 581 -1.36 -8.93 18.78
C ILE A 581 -1.20 -7.46 19.22
N ARG A 582 -1.46 -6.53 18.30
CA ARG A 582 -1.39 -5.09 18.53
C ARG A 582 -2.74 -4.45 18.74
N SER A 583 -3.78 -4.98 18.09
CA SER A 583 -5.14 -4.51 18.22
C SER A 583 -6.12 -5.67 18.08
N ALA A 584 -7.03 -5.80 19.02
CA ALA A 584 -8.04 -6.85 19.07
C ALA A 584 -9.26 -6.40 19.87
N ALA A 585 -10.33 -7.18 19.79
CA ALA A 585 -11.49 -7.09 20.68
C ALA A 585 -11.93 -8.48 21.12
N ILE A 586 -12.65 -8.55 22.23
CA ILE A 586 -13.26 -9.80 22.71
C ILE A 586 -14.28 -10.26 21.69
N LEU A 587 -14.23 -11.55 21.33
CA LEU A 587 -15.24 -12.23 20.52
C LEU A 587 -16.07 -13.14 21.40
N ASP A 588 -17.38 -12.95 21.37
CA ASP A 588 -18.32 -13.82 22.08
C ASP A 588 -18.53 -15.11 21.29
N GLU A 589 -18.41 -16.26 21.95
CA GLU A 589 -18.52 -17.56 21.30
C GLU A 589 -19.91 -17.89 20.76
N THR A 590 -20.96 -17.26 21.27
CA THR A 590 -22.34 -17.46 20.77
C THR A 590 -22.51 -16.95 19.33
N LEU A 591 -21.61 -16.09 18.87
CA LEU A 591 -21.62 -15.60 17.50
C LEU A 591 -21.30 -16.70 16.47
N PHE A 592 -20.60 -17.77 16.86
CA PHE A 592 -20.35 -18.91 15.98
C PHE A 592 -21.62 -19.73 15.68
N GLU A 593 -22.64 -19.63 16.54
CA GLU A 593 -23.94 -20.28 16.34
C GLU A 593 -24.98 -19.34 15.69
N SER A 594 -24.65 -18.08 15.50
CA SER A 594 -25.56 -17.04 14.98
C SER A 594 -24.95 -16.31 13.76
N LEU A 595 -24.35 -15.14 13.96
CA LEU A 595 -23.91 -14.26 12.88
C LEU A 595 -22.67 -14.78 12.11
N LEU A 596 -21.89 -15.68 12.68
CA LEU A 596 -20.73 -16.32 12.05
C LEU A 596 -20.99 -17.78 11.68
N ALA A 597 -22.22 -18.28 11.84
CA ALA A 597 -22.57 -19.68 11.62
C ALA A 597 -22.27 -20.16 10.18
N ASP A 598 -22.48 -19.32 9.20
CA ASP A 598 -22.22 -19.63 7.77
C ASP A 598 -20.74 -19.91 7.46
N GLN A 599 -19.83 -19.47 8.32
CA GLN A 599 -18.39 -19.70 8.19
C GLN A 599 -17.90 -20.89 9.04
N VAL A 600 -18.77 -21.49 9.82
CA VAL A 600 -18.47 -22.70 10.59
C VAL A 600 -18.65 -23.92 9.70
N THR A 601 -17.61 -24.72 9.56
CA THR A 601 -17.67 -25.98 8.81
C THR A 601 -17.78 -27.16 9.74
N THR A 602 -18.63 -28.13 9.38
CA THR A 602 -18.77 -29.41 10.10
C THR A 602 -18.14 -30.51 9.25
N ASN A 603 -17.08 -31.13 9.77
CA ASN A 603 -16.34 -32.18 9.06
C ASN A 603 -16.34 -33.46 9.87
N THR A 604 -16.65 -34.59 9.21
CA THR A 604 -16.46 -35.91 9.81
C THR A 604 -15.03 -36.33 9.55
N ILE A 605 -14.25 -36.48 10.62
CA ILE A 605 -12.85 -36.90 10.57
C ILE A 605 -12.75 -38.32 11.07
N VAL A 606 -12.18 -39.20 10.26
CA VAL A 606 -11.89 -40.57 10.60
C VAL A 606 -10.39 -40.79 10.45
N GLU A 607 -9.74 -41.11 11.56
CA GLU A 607 -8.31 -41.33 11.62
C GLU A 607 -8.01 -42.68 12.25
N TRP A 608 -6.98 -43.37 11.80
CA TRP A 608 -6.46 -44.56 12.46
C TRP A 608 -5.46 -44.14 13.54
N ASP A 609 -5.77 -44.46 14.77
CA ASP A 609 -4.85 -44.25 15.88
C ASP A 609 -3.96 -45.49 16.05
N GLY A 610 -2.73 -45.38 15.58
CA GLY A 610 -1.76 -46.47 15.66
C GLY A 610 -1.31 -46.86 17.07
N ARG A 611 -1.57 -46.01 18.09
CA ARG A 611 -1.27 -46.33 19.48
C ARG A 611 -2.31 -47.24 20.11
N THR A 612 -3.58 -47.00 19.76
CA THR A 612 -4.71 -47.76 20.32
C THR A 612 -5.24 -48.83 19.37
N ASN A 613 -4.70 -48.89 18.14
CA ASN A 613 -5.15 -49.78 17.06
C ASN A 613 -6.65 -49.69 16.83
N ARG A 614 -7.19 -48.46 16.83
CA ARG A 614 -8.63 -48.21 16.65
C ARG A 614 -8.85 -47.03 15.69
N PHE A 615 -9.99 -47.07 15.04
CA PHE A 615 -10.47 -45.86 14.33
C PHE A 615 -11.02 -44.86 15.34
N ILE A 616 -10.56 -43.64 15.24
CA ILE A 616 -11.18 -42.48 15.89
C ILE A 616 -12.06 -41.83 14.84
N ALA A 617 -13.35 -41.75 15.10
CA ALA A 617 -14.29 -41.00 14.30
C ALA A 617 -14.87 -39.89 15.13
N GLU A 618 -14.77 -38.70 14.66
CA GLU A 618 -15.32 -37.52 15.30
C GLU A 618 -15.91 -36.54 14.28
N GLU A 619 -16.99 -35.92 14.66
CA GLU A 619 -17.54 -34.79 14.00
C GLU A 619 -16.90 -33.55 14.62
N ARG A 620 -16.20 -32.75 13.80
CA ARG A 620 -15.56 -31.49 14.23
C ARG A 620 -16.28 -30.32 13.63
N GLN A 621 -16.73 -29.41 14.49
CA GLN A 621 -17.08 -28.05 14.05
C GLN A 621 -15.85 -27.19 14.11
N GLN A 622 -15.56 -26.49 13.01
CA GLN A 622 -14.34 -25.72 12.86
C GLN A 622 -14.64 -24.35 12.26
N PHE A 623 -13.87 -23.36 12.71
CA PHE A 623 -13.77 -22.06 12.08
C PHE A 623 -12.32 -21.87 11.60
N GLY A 624 -12.07 -22.02 10.29
CA GLY A 624 -10.71 -22.18 9.80
C GLY A 624 -10.02 -23.37 10.50
N ASP A 625 -8.82 -23.14 11.03
CA ASP A 625 -8.06 -24.17 11.78
C ASP A 625 -8.46 -24.28 13.27
N LEU A 626 -9.41 -23.47 13.72
CA LEU A 626 -9.87 -23.50 15.11
C LEU A 626 -11.00 -24.52 15.30
N ILE A 627 -10.80 -25.47 16.19
CA ILE A 627 -11.83 -26.47 16.53
C ILE A 627 -12.75 -25.88 17.57
N LEU A 628 -14.04 -25.69 17.23
CA LEU A 628 -15.07 -25.19 18.15
C LEU A 628 -15.56 -26.31 19.05
N SER A 629 -15.96 -27.43 18.46
CA SER A 629 -16.46 -28.63 19.18
C SER A 629 -15.96 -29.93 18.53
N ARG A 630 -15.95 -30.99 19.33
CA ARG A 630 -15.64 -32.36 18.91
C ARG A 630 -16.69 -33.31 19.49
N ASN A 631 -17.40 -34.00 18.61
CA ASN A 631 -18.39 -34.99 19.00
C ASN A 631 -17.92 -36.37 18.51
N LYS A 632 -17.64 -37.28 19.41
CA LYS A 632 -17.26 -38.65 19.03
C LYS A 632 -18.45 -39.34 18.36
N LEU A 633 -18.18 -39.93 17.19
CA LEU A 633 -19.17 -40.72 16.50
C LEU A 633 -19.17 -42.16 16.99
N SER A 634 -20.35 -42.67 17.35
CA SER A 634 -20.54 -44.05 17.81
C SER A 634 -20.37 -45.07 16.68
N LYS A 635 -20.60 -44.69 15.41
CA LYS A 635 -20.43 -45.54 14.24
C LYS A 635 -19.50 -44.81 13.22
N VAL A 636 -18.52 -45.56 12.74
CA VAL A 636 -17.59 -45.06 11.69
C VAL A 636 -18.13 -45.48 10.33
N PRO A 637 -18.36 -44.57 9.39
CA PRO A 637 -18.76 -44.89 8.01
C PRO A 637 -17.77 -45.86 7.35
N ALA A 638 -18.23 -46.88 6.67
CA ALA A 638 -17.39 -47.93 6.11
C ALA A 638 -16.42 -47.42 5.03
N ASP A 639 -16.87 -46.52 4.18
CA ASP A 639 -16.09 -45.85 3.13
C ASP A 639 -15.00 -44.95 3.71
N ALA A 640 -15.23 -44.31 4.86
CA ALA A 640 -14.28 -43.47 5.54
C ALA A 640 -13.16 -44.29 6.25
N LYS A 641 -13.45 -45.51 6.69
CA LYS A 641 -12.43 -46.42 7.26
C LYS A 641 -11.35 -46.75 6.24
N GLY A 642 -11.77 -47.13 5.02
CA GLY A 642 -10.82 -47.44 3.93
C GLY A 642 -9.89 -46.28 3.61
N LYS A 643 -10.43 -45.06 3.49
CA LYS A 643 -9.66 -43.83 3.23
C LYS A 643 -8.69 -43.51 4.38
N ALA A 644 -9.11 -43.66 5.63
CA ALA A 644 -8.26 -43.41 6.79
C ALA A 644 -7.11 -44.43 6.87
N LEU A 645 -7.37 -45.70 6.52
CA LEU A 645 -6.33 -46.72 6.50
C LEU A 645 -5.31 -46.44 5.37
N ILE A 646 -5.78 -46.12 4.18
CA ILE A 646 -4.91 -45.75 3.06
C ILE A 646 -4.00 -44.57 3.45
N LYS A 647 -4.59 -43.53 4.04
CA LYS A 647 -3.82 -42.35 4.49
C LYS A 647 -2.79 -42.73 5.56
N HIS A 648 -3.14 -43.60 6.48
CA HIS A 648 -2.21 -44.09 7.52
C HIS A 648 -1.05 -44.85 6.87
N VAL A 649 -1.34 -45.75 5.95
CA VAL A 649 -0.30 -46.55 5.22
C VAL A 649 0.61 -45.63 4.37
N GLN A 650 0.02 -44.59 3.71
CA GLN A 650 0.80 -43.60 2.96
C GLN A 650 1.79 -42.82 3.86
N THR A 651 1.42 -42.59 5.13
CA THR A 651 2.23 -41.81 6.08
C THR A 651 3.23 -42.70 6.87
N ALA A 652 2.79 -43.89 7.27
CA ALA A 652 3.56 -44.80 8.14
C ALA A 652 4.31 -45.91 7.35
N GLY A 653 4.12 -45.98 6.03
CA GLY A 653 4.64 -47.07 5.20
C GLY A 653 3.80 -48.33 5.30
N LEU A 654 4.32 -49.45 4.77
CA LEU A 654 3.63 -50.73 4.74
C LEU A 654 3.80 -51.56 6.03
N ASP A 655 4.63 -51.11 6.97
CA ASP A 655 4.94 -51.81 8.23
C ASP A 655 3.74 -52.10 9.14
N PRO A 656 2.74 -51.19 9.22
CA PRO A 656 1.52 -51.46 10.01
C PRO A 656 0.57 -52.51 9.42
N LEU A 657 0.78 -52.91 8.16
CA LEU A 657 -0.07 -53.91 7.51
C LEU A 657 0.35 -55.33 7.88
N PRO A 658 -0.58 -56.24 8.09
CA PRO A 658 -0.31 -57.61 8.48
C PRO A 658 0.21 -58.46 7.27
N PHE A 659 1.21 -57.96 6.57
CA PHE A 659 1.88 -58.73 5.51
C PHE A 659 2.85 -59.72 6.10
N THR A 660 2.78 -60.95 5.61
CA THR A 660 3.82 -61.95 5.94
C THR A 660 5.17 -61.57 5.33
N PRO A 661 6.30 -62.07 5.86
CA PRO A 661 7.61 -61.80 5.31
C PRO A 661 7.74 -62.11 3.81
N GLU A 662 6.99 -63.09 3.31
CA GLU A 662 6.99 -63.50 1.92
C GLU A 662 6.24 -62.50 0.99
N ILE A 663 5.31 -61.68 1.55
CA ILE A 663 4.59 -60.64 0.79
C ILE A 663 5.33 -59.31 0.81
N ARG A 664 6.27 -59.15 1.75
CA ARG A 664 7.10 -57.96 1.88
C ARG A 664 8.32 -57.96 0.97
N GLN A 665 8.68 -59.11 0.38
CA GLN A 665 9.70 -59.25 -0.68
C GLN A 665 9.09 -59.01 -2.03
#